data_a9dfa49dd672391f4b6180226b88bf73
#
_entry.id   a9dfa49dd672391f4b6180226b88bf73
#
_cell.length_a   1.000
_cell.length_b   1.000
_cell.length_c   1.000
_cell.angle_alpha   90.00
_cell.angle_beta   90.00
_cell.angle_gamma   90.00
#
_symmetry.space_group_name_H-M   'P 1'
#
loop_
_entity.id
_entity.type
_entity.pdbx_description
1 polymer ?
#
loop_
_entity_poly.entity_id
_entity_poly.type
_entity_poly.pdbx_seq_one_letter_code
_entity_poly.pdbx_strand_id
1 'polypeptide(L)'
;MTNPLLQPSTLPYQLPQFAAIRVEHYLPAFTEALARHSAEIAAIANNPEPATWENTVEELERSGRDLERVAAVFFNLHGTDSSAEMDEIAAEIAPRLAQHSDEMYLNAELFERIKKCTPPADSESQRLHEHIIRTFTRHGAGLEDVARLKEINARLSVLSDMFGRNLLESTQKLAVGFSSKEELAGLSDARIESAAADAKALGRDGYVLPLELPTVQGEQSSLENPQSRQRVYEASQRRGADNNPEVLVEMVQLRAERAELLGYPTHADYVISEETAGSAEAARKLLYDLAPAATANALAEKKLLSEAAGEEINPADWPYWESHVRLRDYALNEEELSQHFPLKKVLVDGVFFAAHRLYGITVEPRPDLEGYAPGVDVWEVKEEDGRGIGLLLTDYYGRPSKRGGAWMSSFVDQSELLGTKPVVVNVMGLTAPTDGSDALLSIDSLTTVFHEFGHALHGLLSQVRYPTFSGTNVPRDYVEFPSQINENWAFEPEVLRNYAPNLPAHVVDAIEEARQFGQGFATTEYLAAAIIDLAWHSLTSAQAQKLSASDIEEFERRALEDAGIEDVQPRYKSTYFNHIFAGGYSAGYYSYLWAEALDADGFDWFKEQQDPRVAGQRFRDLVLSRGGADDFTEAYESLRGREKDVAPLLRRRGLSGAM
;
A
#
# COMPACT_ATOMS: atom_id res chain seq x y z
N MET A 1 10.25 -11.96 -36.67
CA MET A 1 9.22 -10.93 -36.36
C MET A 1 9.80 -10.02 -35.28
N THR A 2 9.58 -8.73 -35.39
CA THR A 2 10.08 -7.76 -34.39
C THR A 2 9.30 -7.95 -33.09
N ASN A 3 9.99 -8.01 -31.95
CA ASN A 3 9.33 -8.16 -30.63
C ASN A 3 8.46 -6.93 -30.35
N PRO A 4 7.14 -7.08 -30.10
CA PRO A 4 6.22 -5.96 -29.94
C PRO A 4 6.50 -5.12 -28.69
N LEU A 5 7.23 -5.65 -27.70
CA LEU A 5 7.59 -4.93 -26.48
C LEU A 5 8.76 -3.95 -26.66
N LEU A 6 9.55 -4.11 -27.74
CA LEU A 6 10.75 -3.29 -28.00
C LEU A 6 10.48 -2.06 -28.88
N GLN A 7 9.22 -1.76 -29.13
CA GLN A 7 8.81 -0.58 -29.89
C GLN A 7 7.60 0.09 -29.19
N PRO A 8 7.48 1.42 -29.25
CA PRO A 8 6.26 2.09 -28.79
C PRO A 8 5.03 1.55 -29.50
N SER A 9 3.94 1.36 -28.79
CA SER A 9 2.67 0.95 -29.37
C SER A 9 2.13 2.03 -30.31
N THR A 10 1.50 1.63 -31.40
CA THR A 10 0.81 2.51 -32.33
C THR A 10 -0.67 2.74 -31.97
N LEU A 11 -1.17 2.05 -30.97
CA LEU A 11 -2.54 2.24 -30.46
C LEU A 11 -2.67 3.61 -29.75
N PRO A 12 -3.91 4.15 -29.64
CA PRO A 12 -4.16 5.38 -28.91
C PRO A 12 -3.50 5.37 -27.51
N TYR A 13 -2.89 6.50 -27.15
CA TYR A 13 -2.18 6.68 -25.88
C TYR A 13 -1.01 5.70 -25.65
N GLN A 14 -0.54 5.03 -26.69
CA GLN A 14 0.45 3.95 -26.58
C GLN A 14 -0.05 2.76 -25.73
N LEU A 15 -1.36 2.51 -25.72
CA LEU A 15 -1.92 1.31 -25.11
C LEU A 15 -1.15 0.07 -25.60
N PRO A 16 -0.64 -0.79 -24.73
CA PRO A 16 0.07 -1.99 -25.18
C PRO A 16 -0.76 -2.83 -26.14
N GLN A 17 -0.12 -3.38 -27.16
CA GLN A 17 -0.77 -4.26 -28.14
C GLN A 17 -0.94 -5.66 -27.54
N PHE A 18 -1.77 -5.81 -26.53
CA PHE A 18 -1.93 -7.04 -25.75
C PHE A 18 -2.16 -8.27 -26.63
N ALA A 19 -2.96 -8.13 -27.69
CA ALA A 19 -3.24 -9.22 -28.62
C ALA A 19 -2.01 -9.74 -29.38
N ALA A 20 -0.97 -8.93 -29.52
CA ALA A 20 0.30 -9.29 -30.19
C ALA A 20 1.37 -9.81 -29.24
N ILE A 21 1.22 -9.60 -27.93
CA ILE A 21 2.22 -9.98 -26.94
C ILE A 21 2.00 -11.43 -26.50
N ARG A 22 3.09 -12.20 -26.42
CA ARG A 22 3.12 -13.61 -25.99
C ARG A 22 4.18 -13.77 -24.91
N VAL A 23 4.06 -14.83 -24.10
CA VAL A 23 4.98 -15.10 -22.99
C VAL A 23 6.44 -15.23 -23.48
N GLU A 24 6.64 -15.85 -24.64
CA GLU A 24 7.97 -15.99 -25.24
C GLU A 24 8.65 -14.65 -25.67
N HIS A 25 7.91 -13.55 -25.69
CA HIS A 25 8.47 -12.23 -25.99
C HIS A 25 9.18 -11.59 -24.80
N TYR A 26 8.81 -11.92 -23.55
CA TYR A 26 9.27 -11.19 -22.38
C TYR A 26 10.79 -11.32 -22.11
N LEU A 27 11.31 -12.55 -22.01
CA LEU A 27 12.70 -12.75 -21.67
C LEU A 27 13.66 -12.16 -22.72
N PRO A 28 13.45 -12.37 -24.04
CA PRO A 28 14.24 -11.69 -25.06
C PRO A 28 14.11 -10.17 -25.03
N ALA A 29 12.91 -9.64 -24.73
CA ALA A 29 12.68 -8.20 -24.62
C ALA A 29 13.41 -7.59 -23.43
N PHE A 30 13.38 -8.21 -22.27
CA PHE A 30 14.16 -7.78 -21.10
C PHE A 30 15.67 -7.79 -21.40
N THR A 31 16.17 -8.85 -22.01
CA THR A 31 17.59 -8.97 -22.35
C THR A 31 18.05 -7.83 -23.24
N GLU A 32 17.31 -7.56 -24.31
CA GLU A 32 17.63 -6.48 -25.24
C GLU A 32 17.45 -5.09 -24.60
N ALA A 33 16.36 -4.88 -23.85
CA ALA A 33 16.07 -3.61 -23.22
C ALA A 33 17.09 -3.24 -22.13
N LEU A 34 17.55 -4.22 -21.36
CA LEU A 34 18.67 -4.03 -20.40
C LEU A 34 19.96 -3.62 -21.11
N ALA A 35 20.30 -4.29 -22.21
CA ALA A 35 21.48 -3.96 -23.00
C ALA A 35 21.41 -2.56 -23.60
N ARG A 36 20.26 -2.17 -24.14
CA ARG A 36 20.01 -0.82 -24.68
C ARG A 36 20.15 0.25 -23.60
N HIS A 37 19.53 0.04 -22.44
CA HIS A 37 19.62 1.01 -21.33
C HIS A 37 21.07 1.13 -20.81
N SER A 38 21.79 0.03 -20.67
CA SER A 38 23.21 0.07 -20.32
C SER A 38 24.05 0.89 -21.33
N ALA A 39 23.75 0.76 -22.63
CA ALA A 39 24.42 1.54 -23.67
C ALA A 39 24.04 3.04 -23.59
N GLU A 40 22.79 3.38 -23.32
CA GLU A 40 22.33 4.76 -23.10
C GLU A 40 23.02 5.40 -21.90
N ILE A 41 23.09 4.69 -20.77
CA ILE A 41 23.81 5.15 -19.56
C ILE A 41 25.30 5.35 -19.86
N ALA A 42 25.95 4.43 -20.56
CA ALA A 42 27.35 4.56 -20.95
C ALA A 42 27.59 5.77 -21.88
N ALA A 43 26.66 6.02 -22.81
CA ALA A 43 26.75 7.18 -23.71
C ALA A 43 26.65 8.52 -22.93
N ILE A 44 25.78 8.60 -21.91
CA ILE A 44 25.69 9.76 -21.04
C ILE A 44 26.97 9.92 -20.21
N ALA A 45 27.41 8.86 -19.54
CA ALA A 45 28.56 8.87 -18.64
C ALA A 45 29.89 9.24 -19.36
N ASN A 46 30.05 8.75 -20.58
CA ASN A 46 31.28 8.91 -21.38
C ASN A 46 31.16 10.05 -22.43
N ASN A 47 30.13 10.88 -22.38
CA ASN A 47 29.98 11.99 -23.31
C ASN A 47 31.20 12.93 -23.20
N PRO A 48 31.95 13.19 -24.30
CA PRO A 48 33.12 14.05 -24.28
C PRO A 48 32.84 15.54 -24.06
N GLU A 49 31.60 15.96 -24.32
CA GLU A 49 31.19 17.35 -24.11
C GLU A 49 31.02 17.66 -22.62
N PRO A 50 31.22 18.91 -22.18
CA PRO A 50 30.92 19.32 -20.82
C PRO A 50 29.50 18.94 -20.39
N ALA A 51 29.33 18.57 -19.13
CA ALA A 51 28.03 18.21 -18.61
C ALA A 51 27.09 19.41 -18.59
N THR A 52 25.95 19.28 -19.26
CA THR A 52 24.82 20.21 -19.22
C THR A 52 23.58 19.51 -18.71
N TRP A 53 22.57 20.27 -18.35
CA TRP A 53 21.28 19.74 -17.96
C TRP A 53 20.70 18.81 -19.04
N GLU A 54 20.70 19.29 -20.27
CA GLU A 54 20.13 18.61 -21.42
C GLU A 54 20.88 17.31 -21.77
N ASN A 55 22.22 17.36 -21.83
CA ASN A 55 23.02 16.21 -22.26
C ASN A 55 23.29 15.18 -21.15
N THR A 56 22.82 15.45 -19.94
CA THR A 56 23.08 14.58 -18.78
C THR A 56 21.77 14.23 -18.07
N VAL A 57 21.08 15.18 -17.43
CA VAL A 57 19.89 14.88 -16.63
C VAL A 57 18.67 14.61 -17.51
N GLU A 58 18.39 15.44 -18.53
CA GLU A 58 17.28 15.15 -19.44
C GLU A 58 17.49 13.86 -20.23
N GLU A 59 18.74 13.57 -20.66
CA GLU A 59 19.05 12.30 -21.33
C GLU A 59 18.88 11.11 -20.38
N LEU A 60 19.21 11.27 -19.10
CA LEU A 60 18.94 10.23 -18.10
C LEU A 60 17.45 9.97 -17.95
N GLU A 61 16.65 11.03 -17.86
CA GLU A 61 15.17 10.95 -17.82
C GLU A 61 14.56 10.33 -19.09
N ARG A 62 15.20 10.56 -20.26
CA ARG A 62 14.79 9.94 -21.55
C ARG A 62 15.25 8.51 -21.70
N SER A 63 16.24 8.07 -20.96
CA SER A 63 16.83 6.74 -21.07
C SER A 63 15.90 5.64 -20.54
N GLY A 64 16.14 4.40 -20.94
CA GLY A 64 15.48 3.22 -20.39
C GLY A 64 14.00 3.04 -20.81
N ARG A 65 13.54 3.72 -21.84
CA ARG A 65 12.12 3.65 -22.27
C ARG A 65 11.67 2.24 -22.69
N ASP A 66 12.57 1.50 -23.36
CA ASP A 66 12.26 0.14 -23.75
C ASP A 66 12.16 -0.78 -22.54
N LEU A 67 13.07 -0.63 -21.58
CA LEU A 67 13.06 -1.41 -20.34
C LEU A 67 11.81 -1.11 -19.51
N GLU A 68 11.44 0.16 -19.39
CA GLU A 68 10.23 0.56 -18.67
C GLU A 68 8.97 -0.02 -19.31
N ARG A 69 8.86 0.01 -20.64
CA ARG A 69 7.72 -0.57 -21.37
C ARG A 69 7.61 -2.06 -21.15
N VAL A 70 8.72 -2.79 -21.28
CA VAL A 70 8.74 -4.25 -21.05
C VAL A 70 8.36 -4.56 -19.60
N ALA A 71 8.95 -3.85 -18.64
CA ALA A 71 8.68 -4.05 -17.22
C ALA A 71 7.22 -3.71 -16.86
N ALA A 72 6.70 -2.60 -17.35
CA ALA A 72 5.31 -2.20 -17.09
C ALA A 72 4.31 -3.25 -17.57
N VAL A 73 4.45 -3.76 -18.78
CA VAL A 73 3.57 -4.81 -19.31
C VAL A 73 3.76 -6.11 -18.52
N PHE A 74 4.99 -6.57 -18.36
CA PHE A 74 5.28 -7.84 -17.70
C PHE A 74 4.78 -7.87 -16.26
N PHE A 75 5.14 -6.91 -15.44
CA PHE A 75 4.79 -6.94 -14.01
C PHE A 75 3.30 -6.69 -13.77
N ASN A 76 2.64 -5.90 -14.60
CA ASN A 76 1.17 -5.79 -14.54
C ASN A 76 0.50 -7.13 -14.85
N LEU A 77 0.88 -7.81 -15.94
CA LEU A 77 0.26 -9.08 -16.33
C LEU A 77 0.69 -10.24 -15.42
N HIS A 78 1.90 -10.20 -14.84
CA HIS A 78 2.31 -11.15 -13.80
C HIS A 78 1.41 -11.09 -12.57
N GLY A 79 0.83 -9.93 -12.24
CA GLY A 79 -0.16 -9.78 -11.17
C GLY A 79 -1.58 -10.17 -11.54
N THR A 80 -1.96 -10.02 -12.80
CA THR A 80 -3.35 -10.11 -13.25
C THR A 80 -3.67 -11.32 -14.11
N ASP A 81 -2.69 -11.88 -14.80
CA ASP A 81 -2.85 -13.00 -15.72
C ASP A 81 -1.60 -13.88 -15.76
N SER A 82 -1.19 -14.35 -14.59
CA SER A 82 0.05 -15.10 -14.40
C SER A 82 -0.03 -16.54 -14.87
N SER A 83 1.15 -17.13 -15.05
CA SER A 83 1.36 -18.54 -15.31
C SER A 83 2.67 -19.02 -14.66
N ALA A 84 2.88 -20.32 -14.55
CA ALA A 84 4.14 -20.89 -14.06
C ALA A 84 5.35 -20.41 -14.89
N GLU A 85 5.18 -20.26 -16.21
CA GLU A 85 6.22 -19.75 -17.12
C GLU A 85 6.55 -18.27 -16.81
N MET A 86 5.55 -17.44 -16.51
CA MET A 86 5.78 -16.06 -16.07
C MET A 86 6.47 -15.99 -14.70
N ASP A 87 6.17 -16.89 -13.78
CA ASP A 87 6.85 -16.98 -12.49
C ASP A 87 8.35 -17.30 -12.68
N GLU A 88 8.69 -18.19 -13.59
CA GLU A 88 10.07 -18.51 -13.95
C GLU A 88 10.81 -17.30 -14.55
N ILE A 89 10.15 -16.55 -15.44
CA ILE A 89 10.70 -15.33 -16.03
C ILE A 89 10.93 -14.28 -14.94
N ALA A 90 9.97 -14.07 -14.03
CA ALA A 90 10.11 -13.14 -12.91
C ALA A 90 11.31 -13.48 -12.03
N ALA A 91 11.49 -14.76 -11.70
CA ALA A 91 12.62 -15.24 -10.91
C ALA A 91 13.98 -15.03 -11.61
N GLU A 92 14.05 -15.17 -12.93
CA GLU A 92 15.26 -14.93 -13.72
C GLU A 92 15.58 -13.43 -13.85
N ILE A 93 14.55 -12.61 -14.04
CA ILE A 93 14.73 -11.18 -14.31
C ILE A 93 15.05 -10.37 -13.03
N ALA A 94 14.50 -10.72 -11.89
CA ALA A 94 14.68 -9.96 -10.64
C ALA A 94 16.17 -9.69 -10.29
N PRO A 95 17.08 -10.67 -10.27
CA PRO A 95 18.49 -10.41 -9.99
C PRO A 95 19.17 -9.59 -11.08
N ARG A 96 18.77 -9.73 -12.35
CA ARG A 96 19.32 -8.95 -13.47
C ARG A 96 18.91 -7.49 -13.40
N LEU A 97 17.68 -7.19 -13.01
CA LEU A 97 17.21 -5.82 -12.78
C LEU A 97 17.94 -5.17 -11.59
N ALA A 98 18.15 -5.91 -10.50
CA ALA A 98 18.88 -5.43 -9.34
C ALA A 98 20.34 -5.11 -9.70
N GLN A 99 21.02 -5.99 -10.41
CA GLN A 99 22.39 -5.77 -10.87
C GLN A 99 22.47 -4.54 -11.79
N HIS A 100 21.56 -4.40 -12.73
CA HIS A 100 21.51 -3.27 -13.65
C HIS A 100 21.31 -1.94 -12.90
N SER A 101 20.44 -1.91 -11.91
CA SER A 101 20.23 -0.76 -11.04
C SER A 101 21.50 -0.39 -10.28
N ASP A 102 22.19 -1.37 -9.69
CA ASP A 102 23.45 -1.15 -8.98
C ASP A 102 24.55 -0.60 -9.91
N GLU A 103 24.68 -1.15 -11.12
CA GLU A 103 25.64 -0.68 -12.12
C GLU A 103 25.40 0.79 -12.50
N MET A 104 24.15 1.21 -12.63
CA MET A 104 23.79 2.59 -12.92
C MET A 104 24.10 3.52 -11.73
N TYR A 105 23.60 3.22 -10.55
CA TYR A 105 23.75 4.09 -9.38
C TYR A 105 25.20 4.16 -8.84
N LEU A 106 26.02 3.16 -9.09
CA LEU A 106 27.43 3.13 -8.71
C LEU A 106 28.37 3.57 -9.84
N ASN A 107 27.84 4.05 -10.96
CA ASN A 107 28.63 4.60 -12.05
C ASN A 107 29.20 5.97 -11.64
N ALA A 108 30.49 6.02 -11.34
CA ALA A 108 31.17 7.22 -10.84
C ALA A 108 31.19 8.37 -11.86
N GLU A 109 31.42 8.05 -13.14
CA GLU A 109 31.45 9.04 -14.22
C GLU A 109 30.09 9.70 -14.41
N LEU A 110 29.02 8.91 -14.40
CA LEU A 110 27.65 9.41 -14.48
C LEU A 110 27.34 10.32 -13.29
N PHE A 111 27.66 9.89 -12.09
CA PHE A 111 27.41 10.67 -10.87
C PHE A 111 28.17 12.00 -10.85
N GLU A 112 29.45 12.01 -11.27
CA GLU A 112 30.22 13.25 -11.39
C GLU A 112 29.65 14.20 -12.43
N ARG A 113 29.11 13.70 -13.54
CA ARG A 113 28.43 14.54 -14.54
C ARG A 113 27.14 15.15 -13.97
N ILE A 114 26.32 14.38 -13.27
CA ILE A 114 25.08 14.85 -12.63
C ILE A 114 25.38 15.98 -11.62
N LYS A 115 26.39 15.81 -10.78
CA LYS A 115 26.79 16.84 -9.80
C LYS A 115 27.25 18.15 -10.45
N LYS A 116 27.82 18.10 -11.64
CA LYS A 116 28.30 19.29 -12.38
C LYS A 116 27.19 20.02 -13.11
N CYS A 117 26.04 19.41 -13.29
CA CYS A 117 24.92 20.07 -13.96
C CYS A 117 24.38 21.23 -13.13
N THR A 118 23.98 22.30 -13.80
CA THR A 118 23.19 23.38 -13.21
C THR A 118 21.75 23.20 -13.67
N PRO A 119 20.81 22.94 -12.76
CA PRO A 119 19.39 22.80 -13.14
C PRO A 119 18.84 24.14 -13.65
N PRO A 120 17.83 24.12 -14.53
CA PRO A 120 17.01 25.29 -14.85
C PRO A 120 16.43 25.95 -13.58
N ALA A 121 15.99 27.18 -13.70
CA ALA A 121 15.52 27.97 -12.55
C ALA A 121 14.13 27.57 -12.03
N ASP A 122 13.40 26.71 -12.74
CA ASP A 122 12.10 26.22 -12.30
C ASP A 122 12.24 25.20 -11.13
N SER A 123 11.23 25.18 -10.27
CA SER A 123 11.23 24.38 -9.03
C SER A 123 11.30 22.88 -9.30
N GLU A 124 10.63 22.39 -10.35
CA GLU A 124 10.61 20.96 -10.68
C GLU A 124 12.00 20.47 -11.10
N SER A 125 12.71 21.23 -11.94
CA SER A 125 14.08 20.90 -12.35
C SER A 125 15.07 20.93 -11.19
N GLN A 126 14.96 21.91 -10.30
CA GLN A 126 15.80 22.00 -9.10
C GLN A 126 15.53 20.81 -8.17
N ARG A 127 14.27 20.49 -7.93
CA ARG A 127 13.87 19.34 -7.13
C ARG A 127 14.34 18.01 -7.73
N LEU A 128 14.27 17.87 -9.06
CA LEU A 128 14.78 16.68 -9.74
C LEU A 128 16.28 16.50 -9.54
N HIS A 129 17.06 17.58 -9.66
CA HIS A 129 18.50 17.51 -9.45
C HIS A 129 18.87 17.06 -8.04
N GLU A 130 18.24 17.64 -7.04
CA GLU A 130 18.41 17.24 -5.63
C GLU A 130 17.98 15.78 -5.39
N HIS A 131 16.84 15.39 -5.96
CA HIS A 131 16.31 14.03 -5.86
C HIS A 131 17.27 13.00 -6.46
N ILE A 132 17.78 13.25 -7.66
CA ILE A 132 18.71 12.33 -8.33
C ILE A 132 20.02 12.20 -7.54
N ILE A 133 20.63 13.31 -7.12
CA ILE A 133 21.86 13.29 -6.32
C ILE A 133 21.63 12.49 -5.03
N ARG A 134 20.53 12.73 -4.34
CA ARG A 134 20.18 12.03 -3.11
C ARG A 134 19.97 10.53 -3.37
N THR A 135 19.29 10.17 -4.43
CA THR A 135 19.04 8.77 -4.82
C THR A 135 20.37 8.04 -5.09
N PHE A 136 21.25 8.62 -5.87
CA PHE A 136 22.57 8.05 -6.11
C PHE A 136 23.38 7.89 -4.81
N THR A 137 23.41 8.90 -3.97
CA THR A 137 24.12 8.87 -2.68
C THR A 137 23.58 7.76 -1.77
N ARG A 138 22.26 7.60 -1.69
CA ARG A 138 21.60 6.55 -0.91
C ARG A 138 21.90 5.13 -1.42
N HIS A 139 22.21 4.99 -2.70
CA HIS A 139 22.69 3.72 -3.29
C HIS A 139 24.21 3.51 -3.10
N GLY A 140 24.92 4.46 -2.49
CA GLY A 140 26.33 4.35 -2.18
C GLY A 140 27.27 5.10 -3.14
N ALA A 141 26.73 5.95 -4.03
CA ALA A 141 27.59 6.77 -4.89
C ALA A 141 28.43 7.73 -4.04
N GLY A 142 29.75 7.76 -4.32
CA GLY A 142 30.70 8.56 -3.56
C GLY A 142 31.12 8.00 -2.21
N LEU A 143 30.63 6.81 -1.82
CA LEU A 143 31.03 6.12 -0.60
C LEU A 143 32.41 5.49 -0.76
N GLU A 144 33.27 5.63 0.27
CA GLU A 144 34.60 4.99 0.27
C GLU A 144 34.51 3.48 0.44
N ASP A 145 33.65 2.99 1.34
CA ASP A 145 33.46 1.57 1.63
C ASP A 145 32.19 0.97 0.98
N VAL A 146 32.16 0.97 -0.34
CA VAL A 146 31.08 0.34 -1.13
C VAL A 146 31.02 -1.17 -0.90
N ALA A 147 32.15 -1.82 -0.62
CA ALA A 147 32.21 -3.26 -0.41
C ALA A 147 31.36 -3.66 0.82
N ARG A 148 31.50 -2.94 1.94
CA ARG A 148 30.71 -3.19 3.15
C ARG A 148 29.22 -2.97 2.92
N LEU A 149 28.84 -1.92 2.19
CA LEU A 149 27.45 -1.67 1.82
C LEU A 149 26.85 -2.84 1.04
N LYS A 150 27.59 -3.36 0.04
CA LYS A 150 27.14 -4.52 -0.75
C LYS A 150 26.99 -5.79 0.09
N GLU A 151 27.91 -6.03 1.03
CA GLU A 151 27.80 -7.16 1.97
C GLU A 151 26.56 -7.04 2.84
N ILE A 152 26.29 -5.86 3.40
CA ILE A 152 25.11 -5.61 4.23
C ILE A 152 23.83 -5.81 3.41
N ASN A 153 23.73 -5.24 2.22
CA ASN A 153 22.56 -5.38 1.35
C ASN A 153 22.30 -6.85 0.96
N ALA A 154 23.34 -7.58 0.60
CA ALA A 154 23.24 -9.01 0.29
C ALA A 154 22.76 -9.83 1.50
N ARG A 155 23.32 -9.56 2.68
CA ARG A 155 22.93 -10.25 3.92
C ARG A 155 21.50 -9.91 4.33
N LEU A 156 21.09 -8.65 4.25
CA LEU A 156 19.71 -8.23 4.53
C LEU A 156 18.69 -8.89 3.59
N SER A 157 19.03 -9.05 2.31
CA SER A 157 18.16 -9.77 1.37
C SER A 157 17.96 -11.23 1.77
N VAL A 158 19.04 -11.93 2.15
CA VAL A 158 18.97 -13.32 2.65
C VAL A 158 18.15 -13.41 3.93
N LEU A 159 18.37 -12.49 4.88
CA LEU A 159 17.65 -12.49 6.17
C LEU A 159 16.16 -12.17 5.97
N SER A 160 15.81 -11.27 5.07
CA SER A 160 14.44 -10.94 4.73
C SER A 160 13.67 -12.15 4.20
N ASP A 161 14.26 -12.88 3.25
CA ASP A 161 13.69 -14.12 2.73
C ASP A 161 13.61 -15.20 3.83
N MET A 162 14.65 -15.33 4.66
CA MET A 162 14.68 -16.26 5.79
C MET A 162 13.57 -15.96 6.80
N PHE A 163 13.36 -14.68 7.13
CA PHE A 163 12.30 -14.27 8.04
C PHE A 163 10.92 -14.70 7.54
N GLY A 164 10.61 -14.44 6.27
CA GLY A 164 9.34 -14.82 5.66
C GLY A 164 9.13 -16.33 5.63
N ARG A 165 10.15 -17.10 5.24
CA ARG A 165 10.08 -18.58 5.23
C ARG A 165 9.95 -19.15 6.62
N ASN A 166 10.71 -18.65 7.58
CA ASN A 166 10.61 -19.07 8.99
C ASN A 166 9.22 -18.80 9.57
N LEU A 167 8.66 -17.64 9.26
CA LEU A 167 7.30 -17.31 9.69
C LEU A 167 6.26 -18.26 9.10
N LEU A 168 6.36 -18.56 7.80
CA LEU A 168 5.46 -19.50 7.15
C LEU A 168 5.55 -20.91 7.77
N GLU A 169 6.76 -21.41 7.98
CA GLU A 169 7.01 -22.70 8.62
C GLU A 169 6.44 -22.74 10.05
N SER A 170 6.72 -21.72 10.85
CA SER A 170 6.23 -21.60 12.22
C SER A 170 4.70 -21.53 12.26
N THR A 171 4.08 -20.76 11.36
CA THR A 171 2.63 -20.62 11.26
C THR A 171 1.95 -21.97 10.94
N GLN A 172 2.50 -22.74 10.00
CA GLN A 172 2.01 -24.07 9.67
C GLN A 172 2.15 -25.07 10.86
N LYS A 173 3.28 -25.01 11.55
CA LYS A 173 3.60 -25.87 12.69
C LYS A 173 2.71 -25.61 13.90
N LEU A 174 2.28 -24.36 14.08
CA LEU A 174 1.41 -23.91 15.18
C LEU A 174 -0.09 -24.10 14.89
N ALA A 175 -0.47 -24.63 13.74
CA ALA A 175 -1.86 -24.94 13.42
C ALA A 175 -2.52 -25.75 14.56
N VAL A 176 -3.68 -25.28 15.03
CA VAL A 176 -4.31 -25.75 16.26
C VAL A 176 -5.20 -26.96 16.01
N GLY A 177 -4.91 -28.08 16.65
CA GLY A 177 -5.71 -29.31 16.57
C GLY A 177 -6.84 -29.35 17.59
N PHE A 178 -7.97 -29.90 17.19
CA PHE A 178 -9.14 -30.17 18.04
C PHE A 178 -9.60 -31.58 17.86
N SER A 179 -10.09 -32.18 18.94
CA SER A 179 -10.47 -33.62 18.96
C SER A 179 -11.94 -33.83 18.62
N SER A 180 -12.78 -32.82 18.82
CA SER A 180 -14.23 -32.96 18.63
C SER A 180 -14.85 -31.72 17.96
N LYS A 181 -16.03 -31.94 17.36
CA LYS A 181 -16.81 -30.86 16.71
C LYS A 181 -17.35 -29.86 17.74
N GLU A 182 -17.58 -30.28 18.97
CA GLU A 182 -18.06 -29.43 20.07
C GLU A 182 -17.05 -28.33 20.45
N GLU A 183 -15.74 -28.62 20.31
CA GLU A 183 -14.70 -27.61 20.53
C GLU A 183 -14.71 -26.50 19.46
N LEU A 184 -15.36 -26.75 18.32
CA LEU A 184 -15.50 -25.83 17.19
C LEU A 184 -16.91 -25.22 17.09
N ALA A 185 -17.73 -25.36 18.13
CA ALA A 185 -19.06 -24.73 18.16
C ALA A 185 -18.98 -23.24 17.83
N GLY A 186 -19.93 -22.75 17.04
CA GLY A 186 -19.99 -21.38 16.54
C GLY A 186 -19.41 -21.19 15.13
N LEU A 187 -18.57 -22.13 14.64
CA LEU A 187 -18.13 -22.13 13.25
C LEU A 187 -19.22 -22.72 12.35
N SER A 188 -19.27 -22.27 11.09
CA SER A 188 -20.17 -22.85 10.09
C SER A 188 -19.82 -24.31 9.79
N ASP A 189 -20.80 -25.11 9.37
CA ASP A 189 -20.56 -26.50 8.98
C ASP A 189 -19.51 -26.62 7.88
N ALA A 190 -19.52 -25.72 6.89
CA ALA A 190 -18.51 -25.67 5.83
C ALA A 190 -17.08 -25.42 6.38
N ARG A 191 -16.95 -24.54 7.39
CA ARG A 191 -15.64 -24.29 8.02
C ARG A 191 -15.17 -25.49 8.85
N ILE A 192 -16.08 -26.18 9.53
CA ILE A 192 -15.76 -27.41 10.27
C ILE A 192 -15.33 -28.55 9.32
N GLU A 193 -16.01 -28.69 8.19
CA GLU A 193 -15.62 -29.64 7.15
C GLU A 193 -14.23 -29.33 6.58
N SER A 194 -13.95 -28.06 6.35
CA SER A 194 -12.61 -27.60 5.96
C SER A 194 -11.55 -27.94 7.02
N ALA A 195 -11.86 -27.73 8.30
CA ALA A 195 -10.94 -28.06 9.39
C ALA A 195 -10.62 -29.56 9.47
N ALA A 196 -11.60 -30.43 9.15
CA ALA A 196 -11.37 -31.87 9.04
C ALA A 196 -10.48 -32.23 7.83
N ALA A 197 -10.67 -31.54 6.70
CA ALA A 197 -9.83 -31.70 5.51
C ALA A 197 -8.39 -31.24 5.78
N ASP A 198 -8.22 -30.11 6.47
CA ASP A 198 -6.92 -29.57 6.87
C ASP A 198 -6.18 -30.56 7.80
N ALA A 199 -6.88 -31.15 8.78
CA ALA A 199 -6.32 -32.20 9.65
C ALA A 199 -5.80 -33.36 8.82
N LYS A 200 -6.62 -33.88 7.92
CA LYS A 200 -6.25 -35.00 7.03
C LYS A 200 -5.04 -34.65 6.15
N ALA A 201 -4.99 -33.45 5.58
CA ALA A 201 -3.87 -32.99 4.74
C ALA A 201 -2.55 -32.96 5.55
N LEU A 202 -2.63 -32.67 6.85
CA LEU A 202 -1.49 -32.62 7.76
C LEU A 202 -1.20 -33.96 8.43
N GLY A 203 -1.94 -35.03 8.08
CA GLY A 203 -1.79 -36.38 8.70
C GLY A 203 -2.16 -36.42 10.19
N ARG A 204 -3.09 -35.53 10.61
CA ARG A 204 -3.58 -35.42 12.00
C ARG A 204 -5.01 -35.92 12.12
N ASP A 205 -5.36 -36.47 13.28
CA ASP A 205 -6.73 -36.85 13.60
C ASP A 205 -7.57 -35.66 14.07
N GLY A 206 -8.88 -35.71 13.88
CA GLY A 206 -9.83 -34.71 14.32
C GLY A 206 -9.91 -33.52 13.37
N TYR A 207 -9.74 -32.33 13.89
CA TYR A 207 -9.87 -31.06 13.18
C TYR A 207 -8.62 -30.18 13.38
N VAL A 208 -8.27 -29.41 12.41
CA VAL A 208 -7.18 -28.42 12.51
C VAL A 208 -7.65 -27.08 12.02
N LEU A 209 -7.36 -26.03 12.79
CA LEU A 209 -7.46 -24.64 12.35
C LEU A 209 -6.06 -24.15 12.02
N PRO A 210 -5.72 -23.97 10.74
CA PRO A 210 -4.50 -23.30 10.34
C PRO A 210 -4.53 -21.84 10.82
N LEU A 211 -3.35 -21.33 11.19
CA LEU A 211 -3.23 -19.89 11.48
C LEU A 211 -3.08 -19.12 10.19
N GLU A 212 -3.69 -17.95 10.15
CA GLU A 212 -3.60 -17.04 9.01
C GLU A 212 -2.55 -15.95 9.24
N LEU A 213 -1.96 -15.49 8.18
CA LEU A 213 -1.12 -14.31 8.14
C LEU A 213 -1.97 -13.13 7.63
N PRO A 214 -1.74 -11.94 8.11
CA PRO A 214 -0.72 -11.49 9.09
C PRO A 214 -1.24 -11.26 10.51
N THR A 215 -2.54 -11.27 10.79
CA THR A 215 -3.10 -10.65 12.01
C THR A 215 -3.96 -11.56 12.88
N VAL A 216 -5.12 -11.04 13.29
CA VAL A 216 -6.09 -11.74 14.14
C VAL A 216 -6.68 -12.94 13.40
N GLN A 217 -6.84 -14.04 14.12
CA GLN A 217 -7.45 -15.23 13.56
C GLN A 217 -8.98 -15.09 13.53
N GLY A 218 -9.58 -15.18 12.34
CA GLY A 218 -11.01 -14.94 12.12
C GLY A 218 -11.93 -15.83 12.95
N GLU A 219 -11.53 -17.06 13.20
CA GLU A 219 -12.29 -18.02 14.00
C GLU A 219 -12.52 -17.58 15.45
N GLN A 220 -11.64 -16.73 16.01
CA GLN A 220 -11.82 -16.21 17.37
C GLN A 220 -13.13 -15.44 17.54
N SER A 221 -13.61 -14.79 16.50
CA SER A 221 -14.88 -14.05 16.54
C SER A 221 -16.12 -14.93 16.59
N SER A 222 -16.01 -16.20 16.22
CA SER A 222 -17.13 -17.14 16.07
C SER A 222 -17.11 -18.29 17.06
N LEU A 223 -15.91 -18.71 17.52
CA LEU A 223 -15.77 -19.85 18.44
C LEU A 223 -16.49 -19.59 19.78
N GLU A 224 -17.49 -20.39 20.10
CA GLU A 224 -18.24 -20.28 21.37
C GLU A 224 -17.46 -20.74 22.59
N ASN A 225 -16.56 -21.74 22.41
CA ASN A 225 -15.76 -22.31 23.47
C ASN A 225 -14.57 -21.39 23.85
N PRO A 226 -14.54 -20.82 25.09
CA PRO A 226 -13.44 -19.94 25.50
C PRO A 226 -12.06 -20.59 25.48
N GLN A 227 -11.99 -21.90 25.78
CA GLN A 227 -10.72 -22.63 25.75
C GLN A 227 -10.20 -22.79 24.32
N SER A 228 -11.09 -22.98 23.36
CA SER A 228 -10.73 -23.03 21.94
C SER A 228 -10.20 -21.68 21.46
N ARG A 229 -10.85 -20.56 21.83
CA ARG A 229 -10.37 -19.21 21.54
C ARG A 229 -8.99 -18.96 22.13
N GLN A 230 -8.79 -19.35 23.40
CA GLN A 230 -7.51 -19.19 24.08
C GLN A 230 -6.38 -19.95 23.38
N ARG A 231 -6.63 -21.20 22.95
CA ARG A 231 -5.65 -22.00 22.21
C ARG A 231 -5.26 -21.39 20.86
N VAL A 232 -6.23 -20.89 20.12
CA VAL A 232 -5.98 -20.20 18.84
C VAL A 232 -5.20 -18.91 19.07
N TYR A 233 -5.58 -18.13 20.07
CA TYR A 233 -4.88 -16.89 20.42
C TYR A 233 -3.43 -17.13 20.81
N GLU A 234 -3.16 -18.07 21.74
CA GLU A 234 -1.80 -18.40 22.19
C GLU A 234 -0.91 -18.91 21.05
N ALA A 235 -1.46 -19.76 20.18
CA ALA A 235 -0.74 -20.24 19.01
C ALA A 235 -0.40 -19.08 18.07
N SER A 236 -1.35 -18.18 17.80
CA SER A 236 -1.14 -16.99 16.97
C SER A 236 -0.05 -16.08 17.53
N GLN A 237 -0.02 -15.85 18.85
CA GLN A 237 0.99 -15.01 19.51
C GLN A 237 2.42 -15.58 19.48
N ARG A 238 2.55 -16.89 19.22
CA ARG A 238 3.85 -17.59 19.19
C ARG A 238 4.46 -17.71 17.80
N ARG A 239 3.79 -17.20 16.76
CA ARG A 239 4.30 -17.28 15.39
C ARG A 239 5.71 -16.68 15.30
N GLY A 240 6.61 -17.42 14.68
CA GLY A 240 8.01 -17.02 14.49
C GLY A 240 8.86 -16.97 15.77
N ALA A 241 8.31 -17.22 16.96
CA ALA A 241 9.05 -17.09 18.22
C ALA A 241 10.22 -18.09 18.34
N ASP A 242 10.12 -19.24 17.69
CA ASP A 242 11.14 -20.30 17.77
C ASP A 242 12.29 -20.12 16.76
N ASN A 243 12.10 -19.35 15.69
CA ASN A 243 13.04 -19.33 14.56
C ASN A 243 13.39 -17.92 14.00
N ASN A 244 12.68 -16.87 14.40
CA ASN A 244 12.96 -15.51 13.93
C ASN A 244 13.72 -14.57 14.89
N PRO A 245 13.86 -14.83 16.21
CA PRO A 245 14.49 -13.89 17.11
C PRO A 245 15.90 -13.44 16.69
N GLU A 246 16.81 -14.36 16.41
CA GLU A 246 18.14 -14.01 15.94
C GLU A 246 18.15 -13.35 14.57
N VAL A 247 17.25 -13.76 13.67
CA VAL A 247 17.12 -13.19 12.32
C VAL A 247 16.74 -11.71 12.41
N LEU A 248 15.71 -11.38 13.18
CA LEU A 248 15.27 -9.99 13.30
C LEU A 248 16.28 -9.09 13.99
N VAL A 249 16.98 -9.58 15.03
CA VAL A 249 18.02 -8.81 15.72
C VAL A 249 19.19 -8.51 14.78
N GLU A 250 19.66 -9.50 14.02
CA GLU A 250 20.70 -9.29 13.00
C GLU A 250 20.26 -8.28 11.94
N MET A 251 19.00 -8.34 11.49
CA MET A 251 18.46 -7.37 10.54
C MET A 251 18.47 -5.94 11.10
N VAL A 252 18.03 -5.76 12.34
CA VAL A 252 18.04 -4.45 13.00
C VAL A 252 19.46 -3.91 13.14
N GLN A 253 20.42 -4.75 13.55
CA GLN A 253 21.82 -4.39 13.66
C GLN A 253 22.43 -3.96 12.32
N LEU A 254 22.20 -4.72 11.25
CA LEU A 254 22.71 -4.42 9.91
C LEU A 254 22.03 -3.17 9.32
N ARG A 255 20.75 -2.96 9.55
CA ARG A 255 20.04 -1.75 9.12
C ARG A 255 20.60 -0.51 9.81
N ALA A 256 20.88 -0.58 11.11
CA ALA A 256 21.49 0.51 11.84
C ALA A 256 22.93 0.80 11.35
N GLU A 257 23.74 -0.23 11.10
CA GLU A 257 25.10 -0.09 10.55
C GLU A 257 25.04 0.54 9.14
N ARG A 258 24.14 0.09 8.28
CA ARG A 258 23.96 0.65 6.94
C ARG A 258 23.59 2.13 6.98
N ALA A 259 22.67 2.52 7.86
CA ALA A 259 22.27 3.92 8.03
C ALA A 259 23.46 4.78 8.44
N GLU A 260 24.24 4.34 9.43
CA GLU A 260 25.46 5.03 9.87
C GLU A 260 26.49 5.15 8.73
N LEU A 261 26.72 4.07 7.98
CA LEU A 261 27.61 4.05 6.83
C LEU A 261 27.18 5.07 5.75
N LEU A 262 25.88 5.28 5.54
CA LEU A 262 25.31 6.23 4.60
C LEU A 262 25.13 7.65 5.19
N GLY A 263 25.59 7.90 6.43
CA GLY A 263 25.58 9.21 7.06
C GLY A 263 24.30 9.57 7.82
N TYR A 264 23.47 8.59 8.14
CA TYR A 264 22.24 8.77 8.90
C TYR A 264 22.42 8.23 10.34
N PRO A 265 21.87 8.90 11.38
CA PRO A 265 21.99 8.43 12.75
C PRO A 265 21.33 7.07 13.00
N THR A 266 20.19 6.81 12.37
CA THR A 266 19.39 5.60 12.51
C THR A 266 18.77 5.16 11.18
N HIS A 267 18.30 3.92 11.15
CA HIS A 267 17.59 3.42 9.97
C HIS A 267 16.27 4.18 9.74
N ALA A 268 15.56 4.58 10.80
CA ALA A 268 14.36 5.40 10.67
C ALA A 268 14.67 6.76 10.03
N ASP A 269 15.77 7.41 10.41
CA ASP A 269 16.18 8.66 9.75
C ASP A 269 16.53 8.44 8.29
N TYR A 270 17.18 7.33 7.97
CA TYR A 270 17.50 6.95 6.60
C TYR A 270 16.23 6.77 5.75
N VAL A 271 15.23 6.04 6.23
CA VAL A 271 13.99 5.77 5.49
C VAL A 271 13.12 7.03 5.42
N ILE A 272 12.84 7.66 6.55
CA ILE A 272 11.82 8.72 6.66
C ILE A 272 12.30 10.05 6.07
N SER A 273 13.60 10.24 5.88
CA SER A 273 14.11 11.44 5.16
C SER A 273 13.59 11.56 3.71
N GLU A 274 13.14 10.46 3.10
CA GLU A 274 12.52 10.44 1.77
C GLU A 274 10.99 10.50 1.82
N GLU A 275 10.40 10.46 3.00
CA GLU A 275 8.96 10.46 3.21
C GLU A 275 8.46 11.89 3.52
N THR A 276 7.14 12.12 3.44
CA THR A 276 6.56 13.44 3.72
C THR A 276 6.64 13.81 5.19
N ALA A 277 6.74 12.83 6.08
CA ALA A 277 7.02 13.09 7.50
C ALA A 277 8.38 13.77 7.71
N GLY A 278 9.35 13.53 6.82
CA GLY A 278 10.66 14.20 6.78
C GLY A 278 11.60 13.83 7.92
N SER A 279 11.11 13.32 9.03
CA SER A 279 11.92 12.89 10.18
C SER A 279 11.24 11.79 10.99
N ALA A 280 12.04 10.93 11.62
CA ALA A 280 11.56 9.93 12.56
C ALA A 280 10.81 10.54 13.74
N GLU A 281 11.21 11.74 14.18
CA GLU A 281 10.53 12.47 15.25
C GLU A 281 9.11 12.90 14.86
N ALA A 282 8.90 13.40 13.65
CA ALA A 282 7.56 13.79 13.17
C ALA A 282 6.62 12.57 13.05
N ALA A 283 7.12 11.44 12.54
CA ALA A 283 6.36 10.19 12.50
C ALA A 283 6.00 9.69 13.91
N ARG A 284 6.97 9.69 14.81
CA ARG A 284 6.76 9.33 16.23
C ARG A 284 5.74 10.24 16.90
N LYS A 285 5.85 11.55 16.69
CA LYS A 285 4.92 12.54 17.26
C LYS A 285 3.47 12.23 16.88
N LEU A 286 3.20 11.93 15.62
CA LEU A 286 1.86 11.54 15.18
C LEU A 286 1.32 10.35 15.98
N LEU A 287 2.11 9.29 16.11
CA LEU A 287 1.69 8.08 16.83
C LEU A 287 1.42 8.36 18.31
N TYR A 288 2.28 9.14 18.94
CA TYR A 288 2.15 9.50 20.37
C TYR A 288 1.02 10.48 20.63
N ASP A 289 0.69 11.36 19.67
CA ASP A 289 -0.47 12.26 19.78
C ASP A 289 -1.80 11.48 19.71
N LEU A 290 -1.84 10.38 18.97
CA LEU A 290 -3.04 9.53 18.82
C LEU A 290 -3.20 8.50 19.96
N ALA A 291 -2.11 8.03 20.55
CA ALA A 291 -2.12 6.90 21.48
C ALA A 291 -3.02 7.12 22.72
N PRO A 292 -3.03 8.28 23.40
CA PRO A 292 -3.89 8.47 24.57
C PRO A 292 -5.37 8.32 24.29
N ALA A 293 -5.86 8.93 23.21
CA ALA A 293 -7.28 8.85 22.82
C ALA A 293 -7.66 7.43 22.43
N ALA A 294 -6.83 6.78 21.60
CA ALA A 294 -7.07 5.40 21.17
C ALA A 294 -7.09 4.42 22.35
N THR A 295 -6.11 4.52 23.25
CA THR A 295 -6.02 3.64 24.45
C THR A 295 -7.19 3.85 25.39
N ALA A 296 -7.59 5.10 25.65
CA ALA A 296 -8.77 5.39 26.50
C ALA A 296 -10.05 4.79 25.92
N ASN A 297 -10.24 4.88 24.61
CA ASN A 297 -11.41 4.28 23.94
C ASN A 297 -11.32 2.75 23.93
N ALA A 298 -10.15 2.15 23.74
CA ALA A 298 -9.98 0.70 23.83
C ALA A 298 -10.34 0.17 25.23
N LEU A 299 -9.95 0.87 26.30
CA LEU A 299 -10.32 0.50 27.66
C LEU A 299 -11.83 0.65 27.92
N ALA A 300 -12.48 1.67 27.34
CA ALA A 300 -13.92 1.81 27.40
C ALA A 300 -14.65 0.69 26.64
N GLU A 301 -14.15 0.29 25.48
CA GLU A 301 -14.65 -0.86 24.73
C GLU A 301 -14.48 -2.16 25.52
N LYS A 302 -13.29 -2.40 26.13
CA LYS A 302 -13.05 -3.56 27.00
C LYS A 302 -14.09 -3.67 28.11
N LYS A 303 -14.42 -2.52 28.74
CA LYS A 303 -15.45 -2.47 29.77
C LYS A 303 -16.82 -2.84 29.23
N LEU A 304 -17.22 -2.27 28.09
CA LEU A 304 -18.51 -2.56 27.43
C LEU A 304 -18.62 -4.04 27.06
N LEU A 305 -17.56 -4.62 26.51
CA LEU A 305 -17.53 -6.04 26.15
C LEU A 305 -17.55 -6.94 27.39
N SER A 306 -16.87 -6.57 28.46
CA SER A 306 -16.88 -7.29 29.75
C SER A 306 -18.27 -7.24 30.40
N GLU A 307 -19.00 -6.14 30.32
CA GLU A 307 -20.40 -6.04 30.76
C GLU A 307 -21.31 -6.97 29.95
N ALA A 308 -21.11 -7.07 28.63
CA ALA A 308 -21.84 -8.00 27.78
C ALA A 308 -21.51 -9.47 28.06
N ALA A 309 -20.27 -9.76 28.42
CA ALA A 309 -19.80 -11.09 28.81
C ALA A 309 -20.27 -11.52 30.20
N GLY A 310 -20.53 -10.53 31.10
CA GLY A 310 -20.82 -10.78 32.51
C GLY A 310 -19.58 -11.07 33.37
N GLU A 311 -18.39 -10.92 32.79
CA GLU A 311 -17.08 -11.10 33.41
C GLU A 311 -16.03 -10.24 32.70
N GLU A 312 -14.86 -10.06 33.33
CA GLU A 312 -13.76 -9.39 32.66
C GLU A 312 -13.22 -10.24 31.53
N ILE A 313 -13.22 -9.68 30.29
CA ILE A 313 -12.72 -10.37 29.12
C ILE A 313 -11.19 -10.34 29.06
N ASN A 314 -10.61 -11.43 28.55
CA ASN A 314 -9.19 -11.49 28.22
C ASN A 314 -8.97 -11.18 26.71
N PRO A 315 -7.72 -11.00 26.26
CA PRO A 315 -7.44 -10.68 24.86
C PRO A 315 -7.93 -11.76 23.86
N ALA A 316 -7.99 -13.02 24.24
CA ALA A 316 -8.48 -14.10 23.37
C ALA A 316 -9.99 -14.01 23.13
N ASP A 317 -10.74 -13.45 24.10
CA ASP A 317 -12.19 -13.32 24.04
C ASP A 317 -12.67 -12.02 23.37
N TRP A 318 -11.76 -11.05 23.17
CA TRP A 318 -12.09 -9.73 22.60
C TRP A 318 -12.81 -9.83 21.25
N PRO A 319 -12.30 -10.54 20.24
CA PRO A 319 -12.95 -10.64 18.94
C PRO A 319 -14.33 -11.28 19.00
N TYR A 320 -14.54 -12.23 19.91
CA TYR A 320 -15.82 -12.90 20.12
C TYR A 320 -16.89 -11.95 20.65
N TRP A 321 -16.58 -11.23 21.73
CA TRP A 321 -17.53 -10.33 22.35
C TRP A 321 -17.74 -9.05 21.51
N GLU A 322 -16.71 -8.58 20.80
CA GLU A 322 -16.88 -7.50 19.84
C GLU A 322 -17.85 -7.90 18.73
N SER A 323 -17.69 -9.09 18.13
CA SER A 323 -18.61 -9.63 17.14
C SER A 323 -20.04 -9.74 17.65
N HIS A 324 -20.21 -10.21 18.89
CA HIS A 324 -21.52 -10.36 19.53
C HIS A 324 -22.22 -9.00 19.76
N VAL A 325 -21.50 -8.02 20.29
CA VAL A 325 -22.05 -6.68 20.53
C VAL A 325 -22.33 -6.00 19.19
N ARG A 326 -21.45 -6.14 18.21
CA ARG A 326 -21.66 -5.61 16.86
C ARG A 326 -22.93 -6.16 16.22
N LEU A 327 -23.15 -7.46 16.28
CA LEU A 327 -24.37 -8.09 15.77
C LEU A 327 -25.64 -7.66 16.53
N ARG A 328 -25.55 -7.45 17.83
CA ARG A 328 -26.68 -7.04 18.65
C ARG A 328 -27.08 -5.58 18.41
N ASP A 329 -26.10 -4.68 18.39
CA ASP A 329 -26.32 -3.23 18.46
C ASP A 329 -26.15 -2.51 17.12
N TYR A 330 -25.35 -3.08 16.20
CA TYR A 330 -24.97 -2.45 14.94
C TYR A 330 -25.18 -3.35 13.72
N ALA A 331 -26.06 -4.37 13.83
CA ALA A 331 -26.29 -5.30 12.73
C ALA A 331 -26.82 -4.58 11.48
N LEU A 332 -26.03 -4.67 10.40
CA LEU A 332 -26.44 -4.27 9.06
C LEU A 332 -26.69 -5.55 8.23
N ASN A 333 -27.79 -5.57 7.51
CA ASN A 333 -28.03 -6.66 6.55
C ASN A 333 -27.25 -6.38 5.28
N GLU A 334 -26.03 -6.90 5.18
CA GLU A 334 -25.15 -6.68 4.04
C GLU A 334 -25.73 -7.19 2.72
N GLU A 335 -26.50 -8.29 2.74
CA GLU A 335 -27.15 -8.82 1.56
C GLU A 335 -28.22 -7.86 1.02
N GLU A 336 -29.00 -7.26 1.92
CA GLU A 336 -29.99 -6.23 1.56
C GLU A 336 -29.33 -4.94 1.08
N LEU A 337 -28.26 -4.51 1.76
CA LEU A 337 -27.51 -3.31 1.39
C LEU A 337 -26.85 -3.44 0.02
N SER A 338 -26.25 -4.59 -0.29
CA SER A 338 -25.57 -4.81 -1.56
C SER A 338 -26.47 -4.64 -2.79
N GLN A 339 -27.80 -4.84 -2.63
CA GLN A 339 -28.78 -4.59 -3.68
C GLN A 339 -28.81 -3.13 -4.16
N HIS A 340 -28.34 -2.21 -3.33
CA HIS A 340 -28.23 -0.79 -3.68
C HIS A 340 -26.93 -0.45 -4.42
N PHE A 341 -25.97 -1.39 -4.49
CA PHE A 341 -24.62 -1.14 -5.00
C PHE A 341 -24.22 -2.05 -6.17
N PRO A 342 -24.97 -2.04 -7.30
CA PRO A 342 -24.52 -2.74 -8.50
C PRO A 342 -23.25 -2.08 -9.06
N LEU A 343 -22.22 -2.86 -9.37
CA LEU A 343 -20.90 -2.36 -9.76
C LEU A 343 -20.92 -1.32 -10.88
N LYS A 344 -21.61 -1.61 -11.99
CA LYS A 344 -21.66 -0.68 -13.14
C LYS A 344 -22.30 0.65 -12.78
N LYS A 345 -23.36 0.61 -11.98
CA LYS A 345 -24.02 1.82 -11.52
C LYS A 345 -23.18 2.61 -10.54
N VAL A 346 -22.53 1.93 -9.59
CA VAL A 346 -21.55 2.55 -8.69
C VAL A 346 -20.42 3.21 -9.47
N LEU A 347 -19.89 2.53 -10.49
CA LEU A 347 -18.79 3.05 -11.28
C LEU A 347 -19.20 4.30 -12.07
N VAL A 348 -20.28 4.23 -12.85
CA VAL A 348 -20.69 5.31 -13.77
C VAL A 348 -21.40 6.44 -13.02
N ASP A 349 -22.40 6.11 -12.22
CA ASP A 349 -23.25 7.09 -11.53
C ASP A 349 -22.71 7.53 -10.17
N GLY A 350 -21.72 6.82 -9.63
CA GLY A 350 -21.03 7.13 -8.39
C GLY A 350 -19.64 7.70 -8.64
N VAL A 351 -18.70 6.85 -9.01
CA VAL A 351 -17.27 7.19 -9.12
C VAL A 351 -17.01 8.22 -10.21
N PHE A 352 -17.48 7.98 -11.43
CA PHE A 352 -17.26 8.89 -12.55
C PHE A 352 -18.08 10.18 -12.40
N PHE A 353 -19.28 10.08 -11.82
CA PHE A 353 -20.08 11.26 -11.50
C PHE A 353 -19.37 12.17 -10.48
N ALA A 354 -18.84 11.62 -9.40
CA ALA A 354 -18.06 12.38 -8.42
C ALA A 354 -16.85 13.06 -9.05
N ALA A 355 -16.11 12.34 -9.89
CA ALA A 355 -14.95 12.89 -10.60
C ALA A 355 -15.32 14.01 -11.57
N HIS A 356 -16.43 13.87 -12.29
CA HIS A 356 -16.95 14.94 -13.16
C HIS A 356 -17.31 16.18 -12.34
N ARG A 357 -18.00 15.99 -11.25
CA ARG A 357 -18.43 17.08 -10.38
C ARG A 357 -17.25 17.84 -9.75
N LEU A 358 -16.19 17.12 -9.35
CA LEU A 358 -15.05 17.71 -8.70
C LEU A 358 -14.02 18.29 -9.71
N TYR A 359 -13.74 17.57 -10.77
CA TYR A 359 -12.60 17.84 -11.65
C TYR A 359 -13.00 18.23 -13.07
N GLY A 360 -14.29 18.19 -13.42
CA GLY A 360 -14.79 18.48 -14.75
C GLY A 360 -14.46 17.42 -15.81
N ILE A 361 -13.85 16.31 -15.43
CA ILE A 361 -13.49 15.25 -16.38
C ILE A 361 -14.67 14.37 -16.76
N THR A 362 -14.63 13.76 -17.93
CA THR A 362 -15.57 12.73 -18.39
C THR A 362 -14.83 11.42 -18.64
N VAL A 363 -15.51 10.30 -18.42
CA VAL A 363 -14.98 8.96 -18.62
C VAL A 363 -15.92 8.23 -19.58
N GLU A 364 -15.44 7.91 -20.77
CA GLU A 364 -16.22 7.32 -21.86
C GLU A 364 -15.70 5.93 -22.22
N PRO A 365 -16.57 4.94 -22.46
CA PRO A 365 -16.11 3.61 -22.87
C PRO A 365 -15.43 3.63 -24.25
N ARG A 366 -14.39 2.81 -24.42
CA ARG A 366 -13.67 2.62 -25.68
C ARG A 366 -13.77 1.14 -26.11
N PRO A 367 -14.95 0.70 -26.61
CA PRO A 367 -15.14 -0.69 -27.03
C PRO A 367 -14.32 -1.10 -28.26
N ASP A 368 -13.74 -0.13 -28.95
CA ASP A 368 -12.79 -0.32 -30.06
C ASP A 368 -11.37 -0.70 -29.61
N LEU A 369 -11.08 -0.56 -28.31
CA LEU A 369 -9.78 -0.92 -27.69
C LEU A 369 -9.96 -2.16 -26.81
N GLU A 370 -9.02 -3.09 -26.94
CA GLU A 370 -9.05 -4.34 -26.17
C GLU A 370 -8.12 -4.27 -24.95
N GLY A 371 -8.60 -4.75 -23.80
CA GLY A 371 -7.80 -5.01 -22.62
C GLY A 371 -6.96 -6.29 -22.75
N TYR A 372 -6.18 -6.60 -21.72
CA TYR A 372 -5.28 -7.75 -21.70
C TYR A 372 -5.96 -9.10 -21.40
N ALA A 373 -7.19 -9.09 -20.93
CA ALA A 373 -7.97 -10.30 -20.64
C ALA A 373 -9.48 -10.04 -20.88
N PRO A 374 -10.30 -11.09 -21.09
CA PRO A 374 -11.75 -10.96 -21.15
C PRO A 374 -12.30 -10.31 -19.87
N GLY A 375 -13.21 -9.34 -20.03
CA GLY A 375 -13.81 -8.60 -18.90
C GLY A 375 -12.99 -7.41 -18.41
N VAL A 376 -11.88 -7.10 -19.05
CA VAL A 376 -11.14 -5.86 -18.85
C VAL A 376 -11.66 -4.79 -19.80
N ASP A 377 -12.32 -3.78 -19.25
CA ASP A 377 -12.87 -2.68 -20.05
C ASP A 377 -11.85 -1.54 -20.18
N VAL A 378 -11.91 -0.84 -21.33
CA VAL A 378 -11.08 0.33 -21.60
C VAL A 378 -11.95 1.58 -21.68
N TRP A 379 -11.53 2.62 -20.96
CA TRP A 379 -12.21 3.91 -20.87
C TRP A 379 -11.26 5.02 -21.28
N GLU A 380 -11.76 6.01 -21.98
CA GLU A 380 -11.03 7.25 -22.28
C GLU A 380 -11.46 8.36 -21.31
N VAL A 381 -10.49 8.96 -20.67
CA VAL A 381 -10.69 10.09 -19.77
C VAL A 381 -10.39 11.37 -20.52
N LYS A 382 -11.32 12.32 -20.47
CA LYS A 382 -11.25 13.59 -21.21
C LYS A 382 -11.47 14.77 -20.30
N GLU A 383 -10.87 15.89 -20.68
CA GLU A 383 -11.16 17.21 -20.12
C GLU A 383 -12.57 17.67 -20.48
N GLU A 384 -13.06 18.69 -19.80
CA GLU A 384 -14.37 19.31 -20.08
C GLU A 384 -14.50 19.84 -21.53
N ASP A 385 -13.39 20.27 -22.14
CA ASP A 385 -13.33 20.71 -23.53
C ASP A 385 -13.20 19.57 -24.56
N GLY A 386 -13.23 18.31 -24.11
CA GLY A 386 -13.14 17.12 -24.93
C GLY A 386 -11.73 16.64 -25.26
N ARG A 387 -10.68 17.34 -24.81
CA ARG A 387 -9.30 16.87 -25.00
C ARG A 387 -9.05 15.59 -24.20
N GLY A 388 -8.45 14.59 -24.85
CA GLY A 388 -8.08 13.35 -24.20
C GLY A 388 -6.96 13.53 -23.16
N ILE A 389 -7.19 13.03 -21.96
CA ILE A 389 -6.22 12.98 -20.85
C ILE A 389 -5.43 11.68 -20.91
N GLY A 390 -6.11 10.54 -20.96
CA GLY A 390 -5.49 9.23 -20.93
C GLY A 390 -6.52 8.11 -21.01
N LEU A 391 -6.05 6.88 -20.76
CA LEU A 391 -6.90 5.70 -20.68
C LEU A 391 -6.94 5.12 -19.28
N LEU A 392 -8.10 4.63 -18.88
CA LEU A 392 -8.32 3.81 -17.69
C LEU A 392 -8.75 2.42 -18.15
N LEU A 393 -8.06 1.39 -17.65
CA LEU A 393 -8.50 0.00 -17.75
C LEU A 393 -9.12 -0.41 -16.40
N THR A 394 -10.25 -1.13 -16.46
CA THR A 394 -10.91 -1.67 -15.28
C THR A 394 -10.94 -3.18 -15.33
N ASP A 395 -10.27 -3.81 -14.39
CA ASP A 395 -10.12 -5.27 -14.23
C ASP A 395 -10.64 -5.69 -12.85
N TYR A 396 -11.96 -5.76 -12.71
CA TYR A 396 -12.60 -5.91 -11.41
C TYR A 396 -12.89 -7.35 -10.99
N TYR A 397 -12.95 -8.30 -11.91
CA TYR A 397 -13.35 -9.67 -11.61
C TYR A 397 -12.15 -10.59 -11.35
N GLY A 398 -12.28 -11.44 -10.32
CA GLY A 398 -11.29 -12.46 -10.01
C GLY A 398 -11.23 -13.55 -11.08
N ARG A 399 -10.06 -14.17 -11.23
CA ARG A 399 -9.81 -15.35 -12.07
C ARG A 399 -8.62 -16.14 -11.52
N PRO A 400 -8.46 -17.43 -11.84
CA PRO A 400 -7.40 -18.27 -11.26
C PRO A 400 -5.98 -17.77 -11.49
N SER A 401 -5.74 -17.06 -12.59
CA SER A 401 -4.45 -16.48 -12.96
C SER A 401 -4.15 -15.13 -12.30
N LYS A 402 -5.08 -14.58 -11.52
CA LYS A 402 -5.02 -13.25 -10.95
C LYS A 402 -4.72 -13.28 -9.46
N ARG A 403 -3.75 -12.47 -9.04
CA ARG A 403 -3.42 -12.29 -7.61
C ARG A 403 -4.60 -11.65 -6.87
N GLY A 404 -4.80 -12.04 -5.61
CA GLY A 404 -5.79 -11.43 -4.73
C GLY A 404 -5.44 -10.00 -4.33
N GLY A 405 -6.45 -9.27 -3.85
CA GLY A 405 -6.35 -7.87 -3.45
C GLY A 405 -6.88 -6.90 -4.48
N ALA A 406 -6.67 -5.62 -4.21
CA ALA A 406 -7.00 -4.52 -5.11
C ALA A 406 -5.78 -3.61 -5.25
N TRP A 407 -5.60 -3.00 -6.41
CA TRP A 407 -4.51 -2.05 -6.66
C TRP A 407 -4.72 -1.24 -7.94
N MET A 408 -3.96 -0.15 -8.03
CA MET A 408 -3.76 0.61 -9.26
C MET A 408 -2.35 0.39 -9.78
N SER A 409 -2.19 0.37 -11.08
CA SER A 409 -0.88 0.37 -11.76
C SER A 409 -0.95 1.20 -13.05
N SER A 410 0.24 1.51 -13.60
CA SER A 410 0.37 2.20 -14.88
C SER A 410 1.01 1.31 -15.94
N PHE A 411 0.54 1.40 -17.17
CA PHE A 411 1.25 0.93 -18.37
C PHE A 411 2.09 2.02 -19.01
N VAL A 412 1.62 3.26 -18.94
CA VAL A 412 2.31 4.46 -19.43
C VAL A 412 2.11 5.57 -18.42
N ASP A 413 3.19 6.17 -17.97
CA ASP A 413 3.15 7.35 -17.11
C ASP A 413 3.10 8.63 -17.95
N GLN A 414 2.41 9.66 -17.42
CA GLN A 414 2.39 10.96 -18.03
C GLN A 414 3.77 11.63 -17.91
N SER A 415 4.25 12.24 -18.97
CA SER A 415 5.42 13.14 -18.94
C SER A 415 5.39 14.14 -20.09
N GLU A 416 5.62 15.40 -19.77
CA GLU A 416 5.77 16.44 -20.80
C GLU A 416 7.06 16.24 -21.60
N LEU A 417 8.17 15.92 -20.92
CA LEU A 417 9.48 15.67 -21.56
C LEU A 417 9.42 14.54 -22.59
N LEU A 418 8.66 13.50 -22.30
CA LEU A 418 8.51 12.32 -23.17
C LEU A 418 7.33 12.45 -24.14
N GLY A 419 6.46 13.44 -23.95
CA GLY A 419 5.22 13.61 -24.73
C GLY A 419 4.23 12.48 -24.51
N THR A 420 4.24 11.81 -23.34
CA THR A 420 3.39 10.67 -23.01
C THR A 420 2.15 11.10 -22.22
N LYS A 421 1.04 10.41 -22.48
CA LYS A 421 -0.21 10.50 -21.70
C LYS A 421 -0.44 9.22 -20.92
N PRO A 422 -1.10 9.28 -19.76
CA PRO A 422 -1.20 8.14 -18.87
C PRO A 422 -2.12 7.04 -19.40
N VAL A 423 -1.72 5.80 -19.17
CA VAL A 423 -2.55 4.60 -19.31
C VAL A 423 -2.47 3.86 -17.99
N VAL A 424 -3.55 3.85 -17.24
CA VAL A 424 -3.61 3.27 -15.90
C VAL A 424 -4.63 2.13 -15.83
N VAL A 425 -4.50 1.26 -14.83
CA VAL A 425 -5.43 0.16 -14.59
C VAL A 425 -5.82 0.11 -13.12
N ASN A 426 -7.11 -0.10 -12.87
CA ASN A 426 -7.64 -0.50 -11.57
C ASN A 426 -7.94 -1.99 -11.56
N VAL A 427 -7.45 -2.71 -10.57
CA VAL A 427 -7.59 -4.15 -10.42
C VAL A 427 -8.29 -4.47 -9.11
N MET A 428 -9.26 -5.39 -9.16
CA MET A 428 -9.92 -5.97 -7.99
C MET A 428 -10.16 -7.47 -8.21
N GLY A 429 -10.59 -8.17 -7.18
CA GLY A 429 -10.88 -9.61 -7.22
C GLY A 429 -12.35 -9.94 -6.88
N LEU A 430 -13.31 -9.23 -7.47
CA LEU A 430 -14.74 -9.45 -7.23
C LEU A 430 -15.18 -10.80 -7.83
N THR A 431 -16.14 -11.46 -7.19
CA THR A 431 -16.76 -12.65 -7.74
C THR A 431 -17.69 -12.27 -8.88
N ALA A 432 -17.44 -12.81 -10.06
CA ALA A 432 -18.31 -12.61 -11.20
C ALA A 432 -19.63 -13.39 -11.04
N PRO A 433 -20.81 -12.77 -11.22
CA PRO A 433 -22.07 -13.49 -11.26
C PRO A 433 -22.12 -14.49 -12.42
N THR A 434 -22.65 -15.68 -12.17
CA THR A 434 -22.72 -16.77 -13.17
C THR A 434 -23.86 -16.60 -14.17
N ASP A 435 -24.85 -15.75 -13.86
CA ASP A 435 -26.03 -15.49 -14.66
C ASP A 435 -25.88 -14.28 -15.60
N GLY A 436 -24.71 -13.65 -15.63
CA GLY A 436 -24.44 -12.46 -16.43
C GLY A 436 -25.05 -11.16 -15.89
N SER A 437 -25.58 -11.18 -14.64
CA SER A 437 -26.00 -9.98 -13.94
C SER A 437 -24.81 -9.12 -13.52
N ASP A 438 -25.06 -7.92 -13.01
CA ASP A 438 -24.01 -7.08 -12.45
C ASP A 438 -23.61 -7.56 -11.04
N ALA A 439 -22.34 -7.42 -10.69
CA ALA A 439 -21.87 -7.73 -9.34
C ALA A 439 -22.47 -6.73 -8.33
N LEU A 440 -22.95 -7.26 -7.21
CA LEU A 440 -23.45 -6.46 -6.10
C LEU A 440 -22.33 -6.28 -5.07
N LEU A 441 -22.02 -5.04 -4.75
CA LEU A 441 -20.89 -4.72 -3.90
C LEU A 441 -21.25 -4.75 -2.42
N SER A 442 -20.37 -5.30 -1.58
CA SER A 442 -20.37 -5.02 -0.14
C SER A 442 -19.96 -3.56 0.11
N ILE A 443 -20.17 -3.05 1.32
CA ILE A 443 -19.69 -1.72 1.71
C ILE A 443 -18.16 -1.61 1.54
N ASP A 444 -17.43 -2.63 1.89
CA ASP A 444 -15.98 -2.69 1.73
C ASP A 444 -15.57 -2.63 0.25
N SER A 445 -16.17 -3.45 -0.59
CA SER A 445 -15.90 -3.42 -2.04
C SER A 445 -16.31 -2.09 -2.69
N LEU A 446 -17.43 -1.50 -2.25
CA LEU A 446 -17.86 -0.16 -2.67
C LEU A 446 -16.79 0.89 -2.36
N THR A 447 -16.30 0.89 -1.13
CA THR A 447 -15.25 1.81 -0.69
C THR A 447 -13.96 1.57 -1.49
N THR A 448 -13.60 0.32 -1.73
CA THR A 448 -12.42 -0.06 -2.51
C THR A 448 -12.48 0.44 -3.96
N VAL A 449 -13.64 0.40 -4.61
CA VAL A 449 -13.79 0.95 -5.99
C VAL A 449 -13.46 2.46 -6.02
N PHE A 450 -13.95 3.22 -5.04
CA PHE A 450 -13.62 4.64 -4.91
C PHE A 450 -12.14 4.86 -4.57
N HIS A 451 -11.55 4.02 -3.71
CA HIS A 451 -10.15 4.05 -3.32
C HIS A 451 -9.23 3.89 -4.54
N GLU A 452 -9.39 2.80 -5.28
CA GLU A 452 -8.54 2.50 -6.44
C GLU A 452 -8.69 3.55 -7.55
N PHE A 453 -9.88 4.11 -7.71
CA PHE A 453 -10.08 5.22 -8.64
C PHE A 453 -9.39 6.50 -8.15
N GLY A 454 -9.25 6.73 -6.85
CA GLY A 454 -8.44 7.81 -6.29
C GLY A 454 -6.98 7.72 -6.71
N HIS A 455 -6.39 6.53 -6.67
CA HIS A 455 -5.07 6.28 -7.25
C HIS A 455 -5.05 6.50 -8.77
N ALA A 456 -6.07 6.03 -9.48
CA ALA A 456 -6.18 6.25 -10.93
C ALA A 456 -6.22 7.75 -11.27
N LEU A 457 -6.96 8.56 -10.53
CA LEU A 457 -6.98 10.02 -10.68
C LEU A 457 -5.60 10.64 -10.49
N HIS A 458 -4.84 10.16 -9.51
CA HIS A 458 -3.47 10.64 -9.26
C HIS A 458 -2.54 10.34 -10.46
N GLY A 459 -2.69 9.20 -11.11
CA GLY A 459 -1.99 8.87 -12.35
C GLY A 459 -2.49 9.64 -13.57
N LEU A 460 -3.81 9.67 -13.76
CA LEU A 460 -4.46 10.28 -14.93
C LEU A 460 -4.31 11.79 -14.98
N LEU A 461 -4.46 12.47 -13.86
CA LEU A 461 -4.44 13.94 -13.79
C LEU A 461 -3.04 14.52 -13.62
N SER A 462 -2.01 13.70 -13.61
CA SER A 462 -0.61 14.11 -13.53
C SER A 462 -0.26 15.08 -14.67
N GLN A 463 0.42 16.16 -14.35
CA GLN A 463 0.93 17.19 -15.28
C GLN A 463 2.32 17.62 -14.83
N VAL A 464 3.29 16.72 -15.00
CA VAL A 464 4.68 16.97 -14.66
C VAL A 464 5.56 16.91 -15.91
N ARG A 465 6.69 17.56 -15.85
CA ARG A 465 7.67 17.54 -16.93
C ARG A 465 8.42 16.21 -16.96
N TYR A 466 8.92 15.77 -15.80
CA TYR A 466 9.82 14.62 -15.72
C TYR A 466 9.09 13.36 -15.28
N PRO A 467 9.33 12.21 -15.96
CA PRO A 467 8.66 10.95 -15.63
C PRO A 467 8.94 10.47 -14.20
N THR A 468 10.09 10.82 -13.64
CA THR A 468 10.45 10.48 -12.25
C THR A 468 9.39 10.94 -11.25
N PHE A 469 8.72 12.06 -11.51
CA PHE A 469 7.71 12.64 -10.61
C PHE A 469 6.27 12.33 -10.98
N SER A 470 6.05 11.50 -11.99
CA SER A 470 4.71 11.28 -12.53
C SER A 470 3.77 10.55 -11.58
N GLY A 471 2.54 11.05 -11.46
CA GLY A 471 1.42 10.37 -10.86
C GLY A 471 1.69 9.85 -9.45
N THR A 472 1.59 8.54 -9.30
CA THR A 472 1.77 7.83 -8.01
C THR A 472 3.23 7.60 -7.62
N ASN A 473 4.20 8.14 -8.36
CA ASN A 473 5.64 8.12 -8.00
C ASN A 473 5.92 9.13 -6.88
N VAL A 474 5.37 8.88 -5.73
CA VAL A 474 5.41 9.73 -4.53
C VAL A 474 5.78 8.89 -3.31
N PRO A 475 6.16 9.53 -2.18
CA PRO A 475 6.44 8.81 -0.94
C PRO A 475 5.28 7.94 -0.45
N ARG A 476 5.63 6.87 0.27
CA ARG A 476 4.68 5.89 0.80
C ARG A 476 3.64 6.50 1.73
N ASP A 477 4.04 7.44 2.57
CA ASP A 477 3.15 8.10 3.52
C ASP A 477 2.26 9.20 2.88
N TYR A 478 2.35 9.36 1.57
CA TYR A 478 1.54 10.29 0.78
C TYR A 478 0.67 9.60 -0.29
N VAL A 479 1.13 8.48 -0.83
CA VAL A 479 0.48 7.80 -1.97
C VAL A 479 -0.97 7.43 -1.69
N GLU A 480 -1.29 7.12 -0.44
CA GLU A 480 -2.66 6.79 -0.01
C GLU A 480 -3.55 8.01 0.26
N PHE A 481 -3.00 9.22 0.27
CA PHE A 481 -3.82 10.41 0.52
C PHE A 481 -4.88 10.64 -0.57
N PRO A 482 -4.55 10.64 -1.87
CA PRO A 482 -5.54 10.78 -2.92
C PRO A 482 -6.57 9.63 -2.98
N SER A 483 -6.17 8.40 -2.66
CA SER A 483 -7.05 7.25 -2.65
C SER A 483 -8.02 7.26 -1.47
N GLN A 484 -7.51 7.49 -0.27
CA GLN A 484 -8.32 7.53 0.95
C GLN A 484 -9.30 8.70 0.96
N ILE A 485 -8.89 9.89 0.51
CA ILE A 485 -9.81 11.01 0.43
C ILE A 485 -10.94 10.75 -0.58
N ASN A 486 -10.66 10.01 -1.64
CA ASN A 486 -11.67 9.66 -2.65
C ASN A 486 -12.74 8.70 -2.12
N GLU A 487 -12.43 7.85 -1.14
CA GLU A 487 -13.40 6.96 -0.47
C GLU A 487 -14.58 7.72 0.15
N ASN A 488 -14.33 8.93 0.68
CA ASN A 488 -15.34 9.72 1.35
C ASN A 488 -16.50 10.12 0.42
N TRP A 489 -16.26 10.22 -0.87
CA TRP A 489 -17.28 10.55 -1.85
C TRP A 489 -18.31 9.44 -2.05
N ALA A 490 -18.02 8.21 -1.65
CA ALA A 490 -18.97 7.10 -1.73
C ALA A 490 -20.26 7.38 -0.94
N PHE A 491 -20.15 8.05 0.21
CA PHE A 491 -21.24 8.36 1.11
C PHE A 491 -21.62 9.85 1.15
N GLU A 492 -21.01 10.66 0.30
CA GLU A 492 -21.41 12.06 0.17
C GLU A 492 -22.84 12.14 -0.39
N PRO A 493 -23.75 12.94 0.23
CA PRO A 493 -25.18 12.85 -0.05
C PRO A 493 -25.60 13.00 -1.51
N GLU A 494 -24.95 13.88 -2.27
CA GLU A 494 -25.32 14.08 -3.70
C GLU A 494 -24.82 12.95 -4.58
N VAL A 495 -23.62 12.42 -4.31
CA VAL A 495 -23.06 11.26 -5.03
C VAL A 495 -23.89 10.02 -4.71
N LEU A 496 -24.17 9.78 -3.44
CA LEU A 496 -24.94 8.62 -2.98
C LEU A 496 -26.35 8.61 -3.58
N ARG A 497 -27.05 9.75 -3.59
CA ARG A 497 -28.37 9.85 -4.22
C ARG A 497 -28.35 9.57 -5.72
N ASN A 498 -27.22 9.81 -6.40
CA ASN A 498 -27.13 9.57 -7.82
C ASN A 498 -27.04 8.07 -8.15
N TYR A 499 -26.24 7.30 -7.41
CA TYR A 499 -26.09 5.87 -7.68
C TYR A 499 -26.95 4.94 -6.80
N ALA A 500 -27.40 5.38 -5.63
CA ALA A 500 -28.24 4.61 -4.71
C ALA A 500 -29.45 5.43 -4.21
N PRO A 501 -30.34 5.91 -5.11
CA PRO A 501 -31.42 6.86 -4.76
C PRO A 501 -32.45 6.30 -3.80
N ASN A 502 -32.56 5.00 -3.67
CA ASN A 502 -33.53 4.32 -2.81
C ASN A 502 -32.95 3.91 -1.45
N LEU A 503 -31.68 4.22 -1.16
CA LEU A 503 -31.09 3.93 0.14
C LEU A 503 -31.64 4.89 1.19
N PRO A 504 -32.29 4.40 2.29
CA PRO A 504 -32.81 5.25 3.31
C PRO A 504 -31.74 6.03 4.08
N ALA A 505 -31.98 7.29 4.42
CA ALA A 505 -30.98 8.13 5.10
C ALA A 505 -30.53 7.54 6.45
N HIS A 506 -31.41 6.93 7.23
CA HIS A 506 -31.06 6.32 8.51
C HIS A 506 -30.10 5.12 8.38
N VAL A 507 -30.03 4.50 7.20
CA VAL A 507 -29.07 3.40 6.94
C VAL A 507 -27.66 3.96 6.78
N VAL A 508 -27.52 5.17 6.22
CA VAL A 508 -26.22 5.83 6.12
C VAL A 508 -25.65 6.15 7.51
N ASP A 509 -26.50 6.66 8.41
CA ASP A 509 -26.12 6.92 9.80
C ASP A 509 -25.73 5.63 10.53
N ALA A 510 -26.47 4.54 10.31
CA ALA A 510 -26.15 3.23 10.88
C ALA A 510 -24.82 2.64 10.36
N ILE A 511 -24.49 2.87 9.09
CA ILE A 511 -23.19 2.48 8.52
C ILE A 511 -22.05 3.24 9.23
N GLU A 512 -22.21 4.53 9.44
CA GLU A 512 -21.22 5.37 10.12
C GLU A 512 -21.01 4.93 11.58
N GLU A 513 -22.11 4.73 12.32
CA GLU A 513 -22.05 4.22 13.71
C GLU A 513 -21.35 2.85 13.79
N ALA A 514 -21.68 1.93 12.87
CA ALA A 514 -21.07 0.61 12.82
C ALA A 514 -19.55 0.67 12.50
N ARG A 515 -19.12 1.65 11.72
CA ARG A 515 -17.70 1.88 11.43
C ARG A 515 -16.91 2.39 12.62
N GLN A 516 -17.52 3.19 13.48
CA GLN A 516 -16.86 3.77 14.67
C GLN A 516 -16.75 2.76 15.82
N PHE A 517 -17.62 1.75 15.86
CA PHE A 517 -17.56 0.72 16.89
C PHE A 517 -16.29 -0.15 16.74
N GLY A 518 -15.54 -0.35 17.83
CA GLY A 518 -14.31 -1.13 17.85
C GLY A 518 -13.06 -0.35 17.42
N GLN A 519 -13.18 0.94 17.11
CA GLN A 519 -12.05 1.75 16.64
C GLN A 519 -11.00 2.03 17.72
N GLY A 520 -11.38 2.04 19.01
CA GLY A 520 -10.42 2.17 20.10
C GLY A 520 -9.40 1.03 20.08
N PHE A 521 -9.88 -0.20 20.05
CA PHE A 521 -9.03 -1.39 19.94
C PHE A 521 -8.24 -1.42 18.63
N ALA A 522 -8.92 -1.31 17.49
CA ALA A 522 -8.29 -1.41 16.17
C ALA A 522 -7.19 -0.35 15.97
N THR A 523 -7.42 0.88 16.43
CA THR A 523 -6.43 1.95 16.36
C THR A 523 -5.26 1.69 17.31
N THR A 524 -5.53 1.24 18.54
CA THR A 524 -4.48 0.99 19.53
C THR A 524 -3.58 -0.18 19.13
N GLU A 525 -4.12 -1.30 18.65
CA GLU A 525 -3.31 -2.42 18.17
C GLU A 525 -2.41 -2.05 16.99
N TYR A 526 -2.92 -1.19 16.08
CA TYR A 526 -2.14 -0.66 14.97
C TYR A 526 -1.04 0.27 15.45
N LEU A 527 -1.36 1.23 16.34
CA LEU A 527 -0.37 2.16 16.93
C LEU A 527 0.73 1.40 17.65
N ALA A 528 0.39 0.37 18.40
CA ALA A 528 1.35 -0.48 19.09
C ALA A 528 2.36 -1.10 18.12
N ALA A 529 1.89 -1.64 16.99
CA ALA A 529 2.76 -2.19 15.96
C ALA A 529 3.65 -1.11 15.31
N ALA A 530 3.09 0.06 14.96
CA ALA A 530 3.84 1.16 14.36
C ALA A 530 4.90 1.74 15.32
N ILE A 531 4.60 1.78 16.61
CA ILE A 531 5.55 2.21 17.66
C ILE A 531 6.69 1.21 17.81
N ILE A 532 6.40 -0.08 17.79
CA ILE A 532 7.43 -1.15 17.81
C ILE A 532 8.35 -1.02 16.59
N ASP A 533 7.78 -0.80 15.39
CA ASP A 533 8.55 -0.57 14.17
C ASP A 533 9.53 0.59 14.32
N LEU A 534 9.04 1.76 14.74
CA LEU A 534 9.89 2.93 14.93
C LEU A 534 10.90 2.75 16.07
N ALA A 535 10.54 2.04 17.14
CA ALA A 535 11.45 1.78 18.25
C ALA A 535 12.66 0.95 17.79
N TRP A 536 12.45 -0.15 17.05
CA TRP A 536 13.53 -0.95 16.48
C TRP A 536 14.44 -0.15 15.57
N HIS A 537 13.87 0.67 14.70
CA HIS A 537 14.58 1.35 13.64
C HIS A 537 15.10 2.75 14.01
N SER A 538 14.80 3.20 15.23
CA SER A 538 15.39 4.42 15.83
C SER A 538 16.61 4.14 16.73
N LEU A 539 17.10 2.90 16.72
CA LEU A 539 18.35 2.55 17.40
C LEU A 539 19.54 3.01 16.57
N THR A 540 20.53 3.60 17.24
CA THR A 540 21.85 3.79 16.63
C THR A 540 22.54 2.44 16.47
N SER A 541 23.58 2.37 15.60
CA SER A 541 24.37 1.15 15.43
C SER A 541 24.93 0.64 16.76
N ALA A 542 25.48 1.54 17.59
CA ALA A 542 26.03 1.20 18.90
C ALA A 542 24.96 0.65 19.87
N GLN A 543 23.74 1.12 19.81
CA GLN A 543 22.63 0.62 20.64
C GLN A 543 22.16 -0.74 20.14
N ALA A 544 21.97 -0.90 18.83
CA ALA A 544 21.50 -2.14 18.21
C ALA A 544 22.47 -3.31 18.48
N GLN A 545 23.78 -3.07 18.44
CA GLN A 545 24.81 -4.09 18.70
C GLN A 545 24.78 -4.68 20.12
N LYS A 546 24.13 -4.00 21.06
CA LYS A 546 24.02 -4.48 22.46
C LYS A 546 22.83 -5.43 22.66
N LEU A 547 21.92 -5.52 21.69
CA LEU A 547 20.71 -6.34 21.80
C LEU A 547 20.97 -7.76 21.34
N SER A 548 20.27 -8.67 21.97
CA SER A 548 20.23 -10.10 21.65
C SER A 548 18.79 -10.57 21.49
N ALA A 549 18.61 -11.81 21.00
CA ALA A 549 17.30 -12.42 20.86
C ALA A 549 16.49 -12.46 22.18
N SER A 550 17.15 -12.57 23.32
CA SER A 550 16.49 -12.58 24.64
C SER A 550 15.91 -11.23 25.07
N ASP A 551 16.28 -10.14 24.41
CA ASP A 551 15.86 -8.79 24.79
C ASP A 551 14.55 -8.36 24.11
N ILE A 552 14.03 -9.11 23.14
CA ILE A 552 12.93 -8.73 22.26
C ILE A 552 11.66 -8.40 23.06
N GLU A 553 11.22 -9.29 23.95
CA GLU A 553 9.98 -9.08 24.72
C GLU A 553 10.06 -7.84 25.61
N GLU A 554 11.19 -7.66 26.29
CA GLU A 554 11.42 -6.48 27.15
C GLU A 554 11.53 -5.20 26.32
N PHE A 555 12.11 -5.28 25.13
CA PHE A 555 12.19 -4.15 24.21
C PHE A 555 10.80 -3.70 23.74
N GLU A 556 9.95 -4.63 23.30
CA GLU A 556 8.57 -4.34 22.92
C GLU A 556 7.78 -3.74 24.09
N ARG A 557 7.86 -4.35 25.26
CA ARG A 557 7.16 -3.89 26.46
C ARG A 557 7.50 -2.44 26.80
N ARG A 558 8.79 -2.10 26.80
CA ARG A 558 9.25 -0.73 27.08
C ARG A 558 8.79 0.27 26.03
N ALA A 559 8.84 -0.11 24.76
CA ALA A 559 8.38 0.76 23.67
C ALA A 559 6.90 1.12 23.82
N LEU A 560 6.07 0.17 24.22
CA LEU A 560 4.64 0.39 24.41
C LEU A 560 4.34 1.17 25.70
N GLU A 561 5.03 0.88 26.79
CA GLU A 561 4.92 1.64 28.04
C GLU A 561 5.29 3.12 27.86
N ASP A 562 6.36 3.41 27.12
CA ASP A 562 6.76 4.78 26.78
C ASP A 562 5.67 5.55 26.04
N ALA A 563 4.85 4.87 25.27
CA ALA A 563 3.73 5.44 24.52
C ALA A 563 2.40 5.44 25.31
N GLY A 564 2.39 4.90 26.55
CA GLY A 564 1.19 4.79 27.36
C GLY A 564 0.18 3.76 26.84
N ILE A 565 0.63 2.76 26.10
CA ILE A 565 -0.23 1.67 25.59
C ILE A 565 -0.14 0.50 26.58
N GLU A 566 -1.24 0.24 27.25
CA GLU A 566 -1.40 -0.86 28.21
C GLU A 566 -2.61 -1.72 27.81
N ASP A 567 -2.59 -2.99 28.19
CA ASP A 567 -3.70 -3.96 28.03
C ASP A 567 -4.17 -4.24 26.60
N VAL A 568 -3.54 -3.68 25.58
CA VAL A 568 -3.84 -3.99 24.17
C VAL A 568 -2.61 -4.58 23.50
N GLN A 569 -2.77 -5.77 22.94
CA GLN A 569 -1.69 -6.43 22.19
C GLN A 569 -1.43 -5.72 20.88
N PRO A 570 -0.18 -5.59 20.44
CA PRO A 570 0.12 -5.04 19.12
C PRO A 570 -0.44 -5.95 18.03
N ARG A 571 -0.86 -5.33 16.94
CA ARG A 571 -1.32 -6.04 15.74
C ARG A 571 -0.27 -7.05 15.24
N TYR A 572 1.00 -6.70 15.39
CA TYR A 572 2.15 -7.57 15.13
C TYR A 572 3.14 -7.51 16.29
N LYS A 573 3.54 -8.67 16.79
CA LYS A 573 4.78 -8.80 17.54
C LYS A 573 5.96 -8.91 16.59
N SER A 574 7.15 -8.54 17.04
CA SER A 574 8.35 -8.51 16.21
C SER A 574 8.62 -9.83 15.47
N THR A 575 8.40 -10.98 16.10
CA THR A 575 8.69 -12.29 15.53
C THR A 575 7.82 -12.68 14.33
N TYR A 576 6.67 -12.03 14.15
CA TYR A 576 5.80 -12.24 12.99
C TYR A 576 5.44 -10.95 12.25
N PHE A 577 6.19 -9.89 12.47
CA PHE A 577 5.98 -8.61 11.79
C PHE A 577 6.56 -8.61 10.37
N ASN A 578 5.93 -9.37 9.50
CA ASN A 578 6.37 -9.59 8.12
C ASN A 578 6.53 -8.27 7.34
N HIS A 579 5.64 -7.30 7.55
CA HIS A 579 5.68 -6.00 6.87
C HIS A 579 7.03 -5.32 7.00
N ILE A 580 7.61 -5.30 8.20
CA ILE A 580 8.85 -4.57 8.46
C ILE A 580 10.12 -5.41 8.26
N PHE A 581 10.02 -6.75 8.35
CA PHE A 581 11.20 -7.61 8.22
C PHE A 581 11.30 -8.33 6.87
N ALA A 582 10.19 -8.53 6.15
CA ALA A 582 10.19 -9.16 4.84
C ALA A 582 9.37 -8.41 3.77
N GLY A 583 8.54 -7.46 4.16
CA GLY A 583 7.63 -6.74 3.26
C GLY A 583 8.08 -5.34 2.80
N GLY A 584 9.27 -4.89 3.20
CA GLY A 584 9.80 -3.59 2.78
C GLY A 584 9.22 -2.36 3.50
N TYR A 585 8.48 -2.55 4.61
CA TYR A 585 7.85 -1.47 5.39
C TYR A 585 8.65 -1.06 6.64
N SER A 586 9.94 -1.40 6.74
CA SER A 586 10.75 -1.02 7.88
C SER A 586 10.78 0.50 8.09
N ALA A 587 10.56 0.94 9.33
CA ALA A 587 10.36 2.35 9.69
C ALA A 587 9.26 3.07 8.87
N GLY A 588 8.33 2.30 8.29
CA GLY A 588 7.31 2.80 7.38
C GLY A 588 5.88 2.38 7.73
N TYR A 589 5.67 1.62 8.82
CA TYR A 589 4.33 1.15 9.17
C TYR A 589 3.40 2.28 9.64
N TYR A 590 3.93 3.41 10.10
CA TYR A 590 3.20 4.61 10.45
C TYR A 590 2.46 5.24 9.24
N SER A 591 2.87 4.95 8.02
CA SER A 591 2.42 5.61 6.78
C SER A 591 0.91 5.58 6.56
N TYR A 592 0.24 4.49 6.94
CA TYR A 592 -1.21 4.36 6.79
C TYR A 592 -1.98 5.40 7.61
N LEU A 593 -1.60 5.61 8.87
CA LEU A 593 -2.20 6.66 9.70
C LEU A 593 -1.78 8.07 9.29
N TRP A 594 -0.57 8.23 8.80
CA TRP A 594 -0.11 9.52 8.29
C TRP A 594 -0.98 10.00 7.14
N ALA A 595 -1.19 9.14 6.14
CA ALA A 595 -2.05 9.43 5.00
C ALA A 595 -3.52 9.63 5.41
N GLU A 596 -4.02 8.84 6.35
CA GLU A 596 -5.39 8.98 6.87
C GLU A 596 -5.61 10.29 7.63
N ALA A 597 -4.59 10.79 8.33
CA ALA A 597 -4.65 12.11 8.97
C ALA A 597 -4.77 13.24 7.92
N LEU A 598 -4.00 13.14 6.83
CA LEU A 598 -4.13 14.06 5.70
C LEU A 598 -5.50 13.99 5.04
N ASP A 599 -6.01 12.78 4.80
CA ASP A 599 -7.34 12.54 4.24
C ASP A 599 -8.45 13.12 5.12
N ALA A 600 -8.47 12.79 6.40
CA ALA A 600 -9.53 13.24 7.31
C ALA A 600 -9.61 14.77 7.39
N ASP A 601 -8.47 15.42 7.55
CA ASP A 601 -8.39 16.88 7.61
C ASP A 601 -8.64 17.52 6.23
N GLY A 602 -8.17 16.90 5.16
CA GLY A 602 -8.41 17.33 3.79
C GLY A 602 -9.88 17.22 3.37
N PHE A 603 -10.56 16.17 3.81
CA PHE A 603 -12.00 16.04 3.53
C PHE A 603 -12.84 17.03 4.33
N ASP A 604 -12.46 17.35 5.56
CA ASP A 604 -13.10 18.45 6.30
C ASP A 604 -12.93 19.78 5.56
N TRP A 605 -11.77 20.04 4.94
CA TRP A 605 -11.61 21.19 4.07
C TRP A 605 -12.58 21.20 2.88
N PHE A 606 -12.82 20.07 2.21
CA PHE A 606 -13.82 19.96 1.15
C PHE A 606 -15.23 20.29 1.64
N LYS A 607 -15.60 19.84 2.83
CA LYS A 607 -16.92 20.14 3.43
C LYS A 607 -17.11 21.62 3.79
N GLU A 608 -16.02 22.33 4.05
CA GLU A 608 -16.04 23.78 4.31
C GLU A 608 -16.24 24.62 3.02
N GLN A 609 -16.04 24.02 1.83
CA GLN A 609 -16.15 24.72 0.56
C GLN A 609 -17.59 24.78 0.06
N GLN A 610 -17.95 25.91 -0.56
CA GLN A 610 -19.31 26.12 -1.11
C GLN A 610 -19.50 25.48 -2.48
N ASP A 611 -18.46 25.46 -3.31
CA ASP A 611 -18.49 24.97 -4.69
C ASP A 611 -17.53 23.78 -4.86
N PRO A 612 -18.07 22.55 -4.99
CA PRO A 612 -17.27 21.35 -5.17
C PRO A 612 -16.34 21.39 -6.40
N ARG A 613 -16.76 22.06 -7.49
CA ARG A 613 -15.95 22.17 -8.71
C ARG A 613 -14.74 23.05 -8.51
N VAL A 614 -14.89 24.17 -7.81
CA VAL A 614 -13.79 25.08 -7.45
C VAL A 614 -12.84 24.39 -6.48
N ALA A 615 -13.38 23.72 -5.46
CA ALA A 615 -12.58 22.95 -4.50
C ALA A 615 -11.83 21.80 -5.17
N GLY A 616 -12.51 21.05 -6.02
CA GLY A 616 -11.91 19.95 -6.78
C GLY A 616 -10.78 20.42 -7.69
N GLN A 617 -10.96 21.57 -8.38
CA GLN A 617 -9.90 22.14 -9.20
C GLN A 617 -8.67 22.51 -8.37
N ARG A 618 -8.87 23.12 -7.20
CA ARG A 618 -7.75 23.46 -6.30
C ARG A 618 -7.02 22.21 -5.79
N PHE A 619 -7.75 21.16 -5.44
CA PHE A 619 -7.17 19.87 -5.05
C PHE A 619 -6.41 19.22 -6.22
N ARG A 620 -6.98 19.25 -7.43
CA ARG A 620 -6.32 18.79 -8.65
C ARG A 620 -5.01 19.54 -8.89
N ASP A 621 -5.02 20.87 -8.80
CA ASP A 621 -3.85 21.71 -9.12
C ASP A 621 -2.71 21.54 -8.11
N LEU A 622 -3.02 21.36 -6.83
CA LEU A 622 -2.03 21.30 -5.75
C LEU A 622 -1.58 19.87 -5.40
N VAL A 623 -2.46 18.88 -5.60
CA VAL A 623 -2.20 17.50 -5.17
C VAL A 623 -2.14 16.53 -6.35
N LEU A 624 -3.24 16.37 -7.09
CA LEU A 624 -3.36 15.29 -8.08
C LEU A 624 -2.46 15.50 -9.31
N SER A 625 -2.25 16.76 -9.74
CA SER A 625 -1.49 17.03 -10.96
C SER A 625 0.02 17.08 -10.75
N ARG A 626 0.47 17.21 -9.53
CA ARG A 626 1.88 17.53 -9.25
C ARG A 626 2.77 16.32 -8.97
N GLY A 627 2.18 15.13 -8.74
CA GLY A 627 2.96 13.94 -8.41
C GLY A 627 4.03 14.24 -7.36
N GLY A 628 5.29 13.93 -7.65
CA GLY A 628 6.43 14.23 -6.81
C GLY A 628 7.14 15.57 -7.09
N ALA A 629 6.59 16.40 -7.99
CA ALA A 629 7.26 17.59 -8.50
C ALA A 629 7.34 18.77 -7.52
N ASP A 630 6.43 18.83 -6.54
CA ASP A 630 6.37 19.89 -5.54
C ASP A 630 6.67 19.34 -4.13
N ASP A 631 6.94 20.24 -3.19
CA ASP A 631 7.02 19.86 -1.78
C ASP A 631 5.63 19.51 -1.25
N PHE A 632 5.50 18.32 -0.67
CA PHE A 632 4.21 17.78 -0.25
C PHE A 632 3.60 18.52 0.94
N THR A 633 4.43 18.97 1.87
CA THR A 633 4.00 19.75 3.04
C THR A 633 3.51 21.11 2.62
N GLU A 634 4.28 21.81 1.77
CA GLU A 634 3.91 23.13 1.23
C GLU A 634 2.64 23.05 0.38
N ALA A 635 2.48 22.00 -0.43
CA ALA A 635 1.28 21.77 -1.23
C ALA A 635 0.05 21.56 -0.34
N TYR A 636 0.17 20.73 0.70
CA TYR A 636 -0.91 20.50 1.65
C TYR A 636 -1.28 21.76 2.46
N GLU A 637 -0.29 22.48 2.97
CA GLU A 637 -0.51 23.74 3.68
C GLU A 637 -1.13 24.81 2.78
N SER A 638 -0.75 24.84 1.50
CA SER A 638 -1.37 25.72 0.51
C SER A 638 -2.84 25.36 0.26
N LEU A 639 -3.18 24.08 0.27
CA LEU A 639 -4.54 23.60 0.15
C LEU A 639 -5.36 23.95 1.39
N ARG A 640 -4.88 23.55 2.56
CA ARG A 640 -5.60 23.62 3.84
C ARG A 640 -5.56 25.00 4.50
N GLY A 641 -4.53 25.78 4.22
CA GLY A 641 -4.23 27.07 4.86
C GLY A 641 -3.51 26.97 6.22
N ARG A 642 -3.12 25.77 6.62
CA ARG A 642 -2.39 25.45 7.84
C ARG A 642 -1.77 24.06 7.76
N GLU A 643 -0.96 23.68 8.72
CA GLU A 643 -0.50 22.31 8.92
C GLU A 643 -1.68 21.35 9.14
N LYS A 644 -1.46 20.04 8.87
CA LYS A 644 -2.47 19.03 9.14
C LYS A 644 -2.84 18.97 10.60
N ASP A 645 -4.10 18.62 10.87
CA ASP A 645 -4.65 18.43 12.21
C ASP A 645 -5.13 16.98 12.36
N VAL A 646 -4.84 16.36 13.49
CA VAL A 646 -5.27 14.99 13.80
C VAL A 646 -6.69 14.91 14.36
N ALA A 647 -7.27 16.03 14.81
CA ALA A 647 -8.60 16.05 15.38
C ALA A 647 -9.70 15.52 14.42
N PRO A 648 -9.68 15.81 13.10
CA PRO A 648 -10.62 15.20 12.17
C PRO A 648 -10.52 13.66 12.11
N LEU A 649 -9.32 13.11 12.17
CA LEU A 649 -9.12 11.65 12.22
C LEU A 649 -9.70 11.04 13.49
N LEU A 650 -9.45 11.66 14.64
CA LEU A 650 -10.01 11.21 15.91
C LEU A 650 -11.53 11.23 15.90
N ARG A 651 -12.16 12.30 15.37
CA ARG A 651 -13.62 12.36 15.22
C ARG A 651 -14.17 11.28 14.30
N ARG A 652 -13.54 11.07 13.12
CA ARG A 652 -13.93 10.03 12.16
C ARG A 652 -13.94 8.65 12.80
N ARG A 653 -12.96 8.35 13.61
CA ARG A 653 -12.82 7.08 14.33
C ARG A 653 -13.60 7.00 15.64
N GLY A 654 -14.35 8.05 15.99
CA GLY A 654 -15.10 8.07 17.27
C GLY A 654 -14.22 8.15 18.51
N LEU A 655 -12.98 8.65 18.39
CA LEU A 655 -11.99 8.69 19.48
C LEU A 655 -11.89 10.07 20.18
N SER A 656 -12.87 10.93 20.03
CA SER A 656 -12.82 12.33 20.47
C SER A 656 -13.09 12.57 21.96
N GLY A 657 -13.22 11.52 22.78
CA GLY A 657 -13.54 11.62 24.21
C GLY A 657 -12.37 11.94 25.14
N ALA A 658 -11.15 12.18 24.64
CA ALA A 658 -9.94 12.31 25.44
C ALA A 658 -9.21 13.66 25.30
N MET A 659 -9.88 14.72 24.84
CA MET A 659 -9.32 16.09 24.88
C MET A 659 -9.83 16.85 26.09
#